data_bfd9ffe25e1cc358b3dd8d6bc9ac1ea6
#
_entry.id   bfd9ffe25e1cc358b3dd8d6bc9ac1ea6
#
_cell.length_a   1.000
_cell.length_b   1.000
_cell.length_c   1.000
_cell.angle_alpha   90.00
_cell.angle_beta   90.00
_cell.angle_gamma   90.00
#
_symmetry.space_group_name_H-M   'P 1'
#
loop_
_entity.id
_entity.type
_entity.pdbx_description
1 polymer ?
#
loop_
_entity_poly.entity_id
_entity_poly.type
_entity_poly.pdbx_seq_one_letter_code
_entity_poly.pdbx_strand_id
1 'polypeptide(L)'
;MKNLVAVSIACLIFAAACNSKDTSEKKMKITPPTADKISKNLEMHGDVREDNYYWLNDRENEEVIDYLERENDYYDKMTAHTKKFKSDLFDEMKSRIKEDDSSVPYLLNGYYYITRYETGKDYPIYTRKKGSLEAAEEVLFNVNEMAEGHSYYNLSGINVSEDNKLVSYGVDTISRRKYTIYVKNLETGEILDQSIALTTGRATWANDNKTLFYTRKDEETLRSNKIYRHALGTDPKNDVLIYTEEDETFGTYIYKTKSRKYLVIGSYSTLTSEFRIVNADTPYKDFEIFQPRERGLEYSISHFGDSFYVLTNKDNALNFKLMKTSETKTTQDNWADMIPHRADVLIEDIDIFKDYLVVSERSNGLNEIHIKRWDNTEDYYLPFDNETYTAGTGGNPEFDTNILRYGYNSLTTPSSTIDFNMKTREKEVKKETEVLGGKFDKNNYESKRVWATATDGTKIPISMVYKKGIKQDGKNPFLLYAYGSYGATIDPYFSSVRLSLLDRGFIYAIAHVRGGEYLGRQWYEDGKLLKKKNTFTDFIDASKFLISEKYTSKDHLYASGGSAGGLLMGAVVNMAPELYKGVVASVPFVDVVTTMLDDSIPLTTGEYDEWGNPNEPEYYEYMKSYSPYDNVAPQLYPNMLVTTGLHDSQVQYWEPAKWVAKLREMKKGDNILLLQTNMDAGHGGASGRFEALKEVAMDYAFLLDLEGIKE
;
A
#
# COMPACT_ATOMS: atom_id res chain seq x y z
N MET A 1 -0.38 110.42 14.02
CA MET A 1 0.00 110.77 12.64
C MET A 1 0.28 109.44 11.84
N LYS A 2 -0.46 109.33 10.79
CA LYS A 2 -0.19 108.47 9.59
C LYS A 2 -0.36 106.95 9.74
N ASN A 3 -1.27 106.51 9.26
CA ASN A 3 -1.93 106.09 7.97
C ASN A 3 -2.03 104.54 7.93
N LEU A 4 -3.35 104.21 7.88
CA LEU A 4 -3.82 102.89 7.43
C LEU A 4 -3.36 102.58 5.98
N VAL A 5 -3.05 101.32 5.77
CA VAL A 5 -3.40 100.64 4.50
C VAL A 5 -3.90 99.25 4.83
N ALA A 6 -5.14 98.97 4.46
CA ALA A 6 -5.74 97.66 4.55
C ALA A 6 -5.36 96.89 3.27
N VAL A 7 -4.95 95.62 3.40
CA VAL A 7 -4.81 94.67 2.30
C VAL A 7 -5.67 93.48 2.59
N SER A 8 -6.73 93.31 1.80
CA SER A 8 -7.59 92.14 1.80
C SER A 8 -6.87 90.95 1.18
N ILE A 9 -6.67 89.86 1.99
CA ILE A 9 -6.23 88.59 1.46
C ILE A 9 -7.43 87.64 1.38
N ALA A 10 -7.79 87.28 0.12
CA ALA A 10 -8.79 86.29 -0.19
C ALA A 10 -8.20 84.91 0.10
N CYS A 11 -8.80 84.15 1.01
CA CYS A 11 -8.48 82.76 1.24
C CYS A 11 -9.09 81.90 0.11
N LEU A 12 -8.27 81.41 -0.80
CA LEU A 12 -8.57 80.33 -1.73
C LEU A 12 -8.40 79.00 -0.96
N ILE A 13 -9.51 78.35 -0.65
CA ILE A 13 -9.52 76.99 -0.14
C ILE A 13 -9.32 76.04 -1.30
N PHE A 14 -8.11 75.48 -1.45
CA PHE A 14 -7.87 74.35 -2.31
C PHE A 14 -8.37 73.05 -1.58
N ALA A 15 -9.52 72.53 -2.00
CA ALA A 15 -9.93 71.17 -1.68
C ALA A 15 -9.05 70.21 -2.45
N ALA A 16 -8.03 69.66 -1.80
CA ALA A 16 -7.30 68.50 -2.32
C ALA A 16 -8.18 67.27 -2.20
N ALA A 17 -8.82 66.89 -3.28
CA ALA A 17 -9.44 65.59 -3.44
C ALA A 17 -8.36 64.53 -3.39
N CYS A 18 -8.18 63.84 -2.25
CA CYS A 18 -7.44 62.59 -2.19
C CYS A 18 -8.20 61.55 -3.01
N ASN A 19 -7.79 61.38 -4.25
CA ASN A 19 -8.11 60.16 -5.01
C ASN A 19 -7.32 59.02 -4.36
N SER A 20 -7.94 58.33 -3.39
CA SER A 20 -7.52 56.99 -3.01
C SER A 20 -7.69 56.09 -4.26
N LYS A 21 -6.63 55.88 -5.01
CA LYS A 21 -6.57 54.77 -5.93
C LYS A 21 -6.75 53.50 -5.09
N ASP A 22 -7.98 52.99 -5.16
CA ASP A 22 -8.29 51.65 -4.74
C ASP A 22 -7.50 50.71 -5.67
N THR A 23 -6.25 50.42 -5.29
CA THR A 23 -5.46 49.35 -5.89
C THR A 23 -5.96 48.05 -5.27
N SER A 24 -7.21 47.71 -5.56
CA SER A 24 -7.58 46.30 -5.55
C SER A 24 -6.73 45.65 -6.65
N GLU A 25 -5.61 45.09 -6.27
CA GLU A 25 -4.93 44.10 -7.13
C GLU A 25 -6.01 43.09 -7.51
N LYS A 26 -6.48 43.14 -8.77
CA LYS A 26 -7.25 42.05 -9.36
C LYS A 26 -6.36 40.83 -9.26
N LYS A 27 -6.55 39.98 -8.19
CA LYS A 27 -5.98 38.65 -8.15
C LYS A 27 -6.28 38.03 -9.51
N MET A 28 -5.26 37.82 -10.32
CA MET A 28 -5.40 37.13 -11.61
C MET A 28 -6.07 35.79 -11.30
N LYS A 29 -7.27 35.55 -11.82
CA LYS A 29 -7.96 34.28 -11.62
C LYS A 29 -7.12 33.21 -12.32
N ILE A 30 -6.47 32.33 -11.54
CA ILE A 30 -5.73 31.22 -12.09
C ILE A 30 -6.75 30.29 -12.75
N THR A 31 -6.62 30.09 -14.04
CA THR A 31 -7.54 29.25 -14.82
C THR A 31 -7.00 27.82 -14.86
N PRO A 32 -7.81 26.81 -14.52
CA PRO A 32 -7.39 25.43 -14.62
C PRO A 32 -7.15 25.03 -16.09
N PRO A 33 -6.22 24.10 -16.36
CA PRO A 33 -6.05 23.54 -17.69
C PRO A 33 -7.32 22.83 -18.15
N THR A 34 -7.53 22.81 -19.45
CA THR A 34 -8.60 22.05 -20.10
C THR A 34 -7.95 21.00 -21.01
N ALA A 35 -8.38 19.76 -20.93
CA ALA A 35 -8.07 18.73 -21.91
C ALA A 35 -8.99 18.89 -23.14
N ASP A 36 -8.46 18.66 -24.32
CA ASP A 36 -9.24 18.66 -25.55
C ASP A 36 -10.24 17.51 -25.57
N LYS A 37 -11.42 17.78 -26.10
CA LYS A 37 -12.46 16.76 -26.26
C LYS A 37 -12.33 16.08 -27.61
N ILE A 38 -11.86 14.84 -27.60
CA ILE A 38 -11.75 13.99 -28.77
C ILE A 38 -12.64 12.78 -28.53
N SER A 39 -13.90 12.87 -29.01
CA SER A 39 -14.91 11.84 -28.71
C SER A 39 -14.50 10.48 -29.28
N LYS A 40 -14.54 9.45 -28.42
CA LYS A 40 -14.43 8.05 -28.76
C LYS A 40 -15.63 7.26 -28.20
N ASN A 41 -16.32 6.56 -29.07
CA ASN A 41 -17.39 5.64 -28.66
C ASN A 41 -16.80 4.31 -28.27
N LEU A 42 -17.13 3.83 -27.07
CA LEU A 42 -16.77 2.54 -26.53
C LEU A 42 -18.05 1.69 -26.44
N GLU A 43 -18.17 0.74 -27.37
CA GLU A 43 -19.37 -0.09 -27.50
C GLU A 43 -19.18 -1.45 -26.82
N MET A 44 -20.11 -1.81 -25.94
CA MET A 44 -20.14 -3.11 -25.27
C MET A 44 -21.57 -3.51 -24.91
N HIS A 45 -21.98 -4.74 -25.19
CA HIS A 45 -23.33 -5.29 -24.87
C HIS A 45 -24.49 -4.46 -25.41
N GLY A 46 -24.32 -3.71 -26.50
CA GLY A 46 -25.32 -2.80 -27.05
C GLY A 46 -25.42 -1.45 -26.36
N ASP A 47 -24.59 -1.20 -25.35
CA ASP A 47 -24.39 0.10 -24.71
C ASP A 47 -23.24 0.85 -25.38
N VAL A 48 -23.34 2.18 -25.44
CA VAL A 48 -22.32 3.07 -26.00
C VAL A 48 -21.89 4.06 -24.94
N ARG A 49 -20.65 3.96 -24.47
CA ARG A 49 -20.03 4.95 -23.59
C ARG A 49 -19.24 5.95 -24.44
N GLU A 50 -19.61 7.24 -24.39
CA GLU A 50 -18.83 8.29 -25.03
C GLU A 50 -17.71 8.75 -24.09
N ASP A 51 -16.46 8.61 -24.54
CA ASP A 51 -15.26 9.02 -23.82
C ASP A 51 -14.53 10.13 -24.61
N ASN A 52 -14.66 11.37 -24.13
CA ASN A 52 -14.04 12.54 -24.73
C ASN A 52 -12.55 12.68 -24.41
N TYR A 53 -12.05 11.90 -23.45
CA TYR A 53 -10.69 12.00 -22.92
C TYR A 53 -9.87 10.71 -23.10
N TYR A 54 -10.37 9.76 -23.89
CA TYR A 54 -9.67 8.50 -24.16
C TYR A 54 -8.26 8.68 -24.71
N TRP A 55 -8.02 9.77 -25.46
CA TRP A 55 -6.71 10.08 -26.02
C TRP A 55 -5.61 10.26 -24.98
N LEU A 56 -5.95 10.55 -23.72
CA LEU A 56 -5.01 10.61 -22.61
C LEU A 56 -4.38 9.25 -22.27
N ASN A 57 -4.86 8.13 -22.84
CA ASN A 57 -4.29 6.80 -22.61
C ASN A 57 -2.90 6.61 -23.25
N ASP A 58 -2.53 7.44 -24.24
CA ASP A 58 -1.27 7.33 -24.97
C ASP A 58 -0.14 8.08 -24.24
N ARG A 59 0.63 7.33 -23.43
CA ARG A 59 1.75 7.86 -22.63
C ARG A 59 2.86 8.49 -23.48
N GLU A 60 3.06 8.01 -24.70
CA GLU A 60 4.13 8.48 -25.59
C GLU A 60 3.73 9.74 -26.38
N ASN A 61 2.49 10.18 -26.27
CA ASN A 61 1.99 11.36 -26.95
C ASN A 61 2.44 12.64 -26.22
N GLU A 62 3.18 13.52 -26.92
CA GLU A 62 3.67 14.78 -26.38
C GLU A 62 2.53 15.71 -25.86
N GLU A 63 1.35 15.67 -26.48
CA GLU A 63 0.19 16.45 -26.02
C GLU A 63 -0.35 15.96 -24.67
N VAL A 64 -0.21 14.66 -24.38
CA VAL A 64 -0.57 14.07 -23.07
C VAL A 64 0.41 14.57 -22.02
N ILE A 65 1.71 14.50 -22.30
CA ILE A 65 2.75 14.99 -21.39
C ILE A 65 2.54 16.48 -21.11
N ASP A 66 2.34 17.30 -22.13
CA ASP A 66 2.04 18.74 -21.97
C ASP A 66 0.81 18.98 -21.09
N TYR A 67 -0.26 18.19 -21.27
CA TYR A 67 -1.45 18.33 -20.42
C TYR A 67 -1.14 18.03 -18.95
N LEU A 68 -0.40 16.94 -18.65
CA LEU A 68 -0.03 16.59 -17.29
C LEU A 68 0.90 17.64 -16.66
N GLU A 69 1.86 18.17 -17.41
CA GLU A 69 2.73 19.27 -16.95
C GLU A 69 1.94 20.55 -16.68
N ARG A 70 0.96 20.91 -17.52
CA ARG A 70 0.06 22.06 -17.26
C ARG A 70 -0.80 21.86 -16.02
N GLU A 71 -1.20 20.62 -15.70
CA GLU A 71 -1.89 20.30 -14.45
C GLU A 71 -0.96 20.49 -13.24
N ASN A 72 0.28 20.03 -13.32
CA ASN A 72 1.29 20.26 -12.30
C ASN A 72 1.56 21.76 -12.09
N ASP A 73 1.69 22.52 -13.17
CA ASP A 73 1.82 23.99 -13.14
C ASP A 73 0.61 24.68 -12.48
N TYR A 74 -0.58 24.17 -12.75
CA TYR A 74 -1.81 24.69 -12.13
C TYR A 74 -1.83 24.37 -10.64
N TYR A 75 -1.48 23.12 -10.23
CA TYR A 75 -1.31 22.74 -8.86
C TYR A 75 -0.34 23.69 -8.13
N ASP A 76 0.84 23.92 -8.69
CA ASP A 76 1.87 24.79 -8.09
C ASP A 76 1.40 26.22 -7.91
N LYS A 77 0.70 26.77 -8.90
CA LYS A 77 0.12 28.14 -8.83
C LYS A 77 -0.97 28.23 -7.77
N MET A 78 -1.87 27.25 -7.70
CA MET A 78 -2.96 27.23 -6.73
C MET A 78 -2.49 27.05 -5.30
N THR A 79 -1.41 26.30 -5.10
CA THR A 79 -0.83 26.00 -3.77
C THR A 79 0.39 26.85 -3.43
N ALA A 80 0.72 27.87 -4.24
CA ALA A 80 1.91 28.72 -4.04
C ALA A 80 1.96 29.36 -2.64
N HIS A 81 0.79 29.70 -2.08
CA HIS A 81 0.67 30.30 -0.73
C HIS A 81 1.01 29.30 0.39
N THR A 82 0.92 27.99 0.15
CA THR A 82 1.26 26.93 1.13
C THR A 82 2.69 26.41 0.96
N LYS A 83 3.48 26.89 -0.02
CA LYS A 83 4.80 26.38 -0.35
C LYS A 83 5.73 26.31 0.87
N LYS A 84 5.78 27.41 1.65
CA LYS A 84 6.59 27.44 2.88
C LYS A 84 6.05 26.45 3.90
N PHE A 85 4.76 26.44 4.12
CA PHE A 85 4.12 25.54 5.09
C PHE A 85 4.33 24.06 4.73
N LYS A 86 4.22 23.71 3.44
CA LYS A 86 4.55 22.36 2.95
C LYS A 86 6.01 21.97 3.25
N SER A 87 6.96 22.91 3.07
CA SER A 87 8.36 22.68 3.45
C SER A 87 8.52 22.52 4.96
N ASP A 88 7.87 23.35 5.75
CA ASP A 88 7.94 23.27 7.22
C ASP A 88 7.37 21.94 7.74
N LEU A 89 6.26 21.46 7.13
CA LEU A 89 5.67 20.14 7.44
C LEU A 89 6.63 19.01 7.09
N PHE A 90 7.28 19.07 5.94
CA PHE A 90 8.30 18.10 5.56
C PHE A 90 9.44 18.05 6.57
N ASP A 91 9.99 19.21 6.94
CA ASP A 91 11.08 19.31 7.92
C ASP A 91 10.62 18.80 9.31
N GLU A 92 9.39 19.12 9.72
CA GLU A 92 8.78 18.63 10.94
C GLU A 92 8.66 17.10 10.95
N MET A 93 8.13 16.51 9.87
CA MET A 93 7.99 15.06 9.73
C MET A 93 9.36 14.36 9.71
N LYS A 94 10.31 14.88 8.94
CA LYS A 94 11.67 14.36 8.86
C LYS A 94 12.36 14.42 10.22
N SER A 95 12.19 15.51 10.98
CA SER A 95 12.82 15.70 12.27
C SER A 95 12.42 14.65 13.32
N ARG A 96 11.26 13.97 13.12
CA ARG A 96 10.79 12.89 14.01
C ARG A 96 11.44 11.54 13.71
N ILE A 97 12.13 11.41 12.60
CA ILE A 97 12.76 10.16 12.16
C ILE A 97 14.19 10.12 12.68
N LYS A 98 14.56 9.03 13.34
CA LYS A 98 15.97 8.75 13.65
C LYS A 98 16.70 8.40 12.36
N GLU A 99 17.50 9.33 11.87
CA GLU A 99 18.15 9.19 10.57
C GLU A 99 19.25 8.11 10.59
N ASP A 100 20.08 8.09 11.63
CA ASP A 100 21.06 7.02 11.87
C ASP A 100 20.44 5.91 12.68
N ASP A 101 19.87 4.94 11.98
CA ASP A 101 19.09 3.86 12.60
C ASP A 101 19.40 2.51 11.97
N SER A 102 19.16 1.43 12.73
CA SER A 102 19.37 0.05 12.27
C SER A 102 18.23 -0.86 12.70
N SER A 103 17.96 -1.88 11.89
CA SER A 103 17.05 -2.96 12.25
C SER A 103 17.59 -3.79 13.43
N VAL A 104 16.70 -4.50 14.12
CA VAL A 104 17.12 -5.59 15.01
C VAL A 104 17.74 -6.69 14.16
N PRO A 105 18.98 -7.14 14.45
CA PRO A 105 19.63 -8.20 13.67
C PRO A 105 18.85 -9.51 13.73
N TYR A 106 18.77 -10.22 12.60
CA TYR A 106 18.24 -11.58 12.58
C TYR A 106 19.31 -12.58 12.12
N LEU A 107 19.31 -13.76 12.74
CA LEU A 107 20.24 -14.83 12.40
C LEU A 107 19.67 -15.67 11.26
N LEU A 108 20.47 -15.88 10.22
CA LEU A 108 20.19 -16.80 9.12
C LEU A 108 21.48 -17.43 8.63
N ASN A 109 21.52 -18.76 8.62
CA ASN A 109 22.63 -19.52 8.05
C ASN A 109 24.02 -19.06 8.56
N GLY A 110 24.14 -18.82 9.88
CA GLY A 110 25.36 -18.43 10.54
C GLY A 110 25.79 -16.97 10.41
N TYR A 111 24.94 -16.10 9.82
CA TYR A 111 25.17 -14.67 9.72
C TYR A 111 24.03 -13.87 10.35
N TYR A 112 24.37 -12.76 11.02
CA TYR A 112 23.42 -11.76 11.48
C TYR A 112 23.24 -10.72 10.39
N TYR A 113 22.04 -10.60 9.85
CA TYR A 113 21.68 -9.61 8.82
C TYR A 113 21.14 -8.35 9.46
N ILE A 114 21.56 -7.20 8.96
CA ILE A 114 21.23 -5.88 9.48
C ILE A 114 20.91 -4.96 8.30
N THR A 115 19.82 -4.22 8.42
CA THR A 115 19.52 -3.08 7.55
C THR A 115 19.75 -1.83 8.35
N ARG A 116 20.60 -0.93 7.87
CA ARG A 116 20.89 0.33 8.55
C ARG A 116 20.80 1.52 7.60
N TYR A 117 20.63 2.67 8.20
CA TYR A 117 20.60 3.96 7.52
C TYR A 117 21.68 4.87 8.07
N GLU A 118 22.07 5.90 7.31
CA GLU A 118 22.99 6.95 7.69
C GLU A 118 22.30 8.31 7.64
N THR A 119 22.77 9.25 8.46
CA THR A 119 22.28 10.62 8.50
C THR A 119 22.38 11.29 7.13
N GLY A 120 21.30 11.92 6.69
CA GLY A 120 21.23 12.62 5.40
C GLY A 120 21.08 11.69 4.18
N LYS A 121 20.95 10.38 4.38
CA LYS A 121 20.83 9.40 3.30
C LYS A 121 19.40 8.86 3.20
N ASP A 122 18.92 8.71 1.96
CA ASP A 122 17.57 8.28 1.65
C ASP A 122 17.38 6.77 1.63
N TYR A 123 18.44 6.03 1.28
CA TYR A 123 18.36 4.61 1.04
C TYR A 123 19.07 3.78 2.11
N PRO A 124 18.68 2.50 2.30
CA PRO A 124 19.32 1.60 3.26
C PRO A 124 20.71 1.15 2.81
N ILE A 125 21.47 0.71 3.80
CA ILE A 125 22.68 -0.09 3.63
C ILE A 125 22.38 -1.48 4.21
N TYR A 126 22.52 -2.50 3.40
CA TYR A 126 22.33 -3.90 3.79
C TYR A 126 23.67 -4.50 4.17
N THR A 127 23.74 -5.05 5.37
CA THR A 127 24.98 -5.59 5.93
C THR A 127 24.75 -6.93 6.58
N ARG A 128 25.83 -7.66 6.86
CA ARG A 128 25.80 -8.88 7.68
C ARG A 128 27.07 -9.02 8.53
N LYS A 129 26.98 -9.83 9.60
CA LYS A 129 28.09 -10.17 10.47
C LYS A 129 28.16 -11.67 10.70
N LYS A 130 29.35 -12.27 10.60
CA LYS A 130 29.53 -13.72 10.67
C LYS A 130 29.58 -14.22 12.11
N GLY A 131 28.67 -15.09 12.49
CA GLY A 131 28.67 -15.87 13.74
C GLY A 131 28.41 -15.07 15.02
N SER A 132 28.69 -13.77 15.05
CA SER A 132 28.56 -12.93 16.25
C SER A 132 28.26 -11.49 15.85
N LEU A 133 27.55 -10.76 16.72
CA LEU A 133 27.28 -9.32 16.53
C LEU A 133 28.52 -8.44 16.71
N GLU A 134 29.57 -8.95 17.36
CA GLU A 134 30.87 -8.29 17.51
C GLU A 134 31.80 -8.52 16.30
N ALA A 135 31.44 -9.43 15.40
CA ALA A 135 32.22 -9.66 14.18
C ALA A 135 32.25 -8.42 13.28
N ALA A 136 33.27 -8.35 12.42
CA ALA A 136 33.36 -7.29 11.42
C ALA A 136 32.11 -7.26 10.52
N GLU A 137 31.65 -6.07 10.23
CA GLU A 137 30.53 -5.85 9.31
C GLU A 137 30.98 -6.07 7.87
N GLU A 138 30.20 -6.86 7.12
CA GLU A 138 30.30 -7.03 5.69
C GLU A 138 29.14 -6.24 5.02
N VAL A 139 29.47 -5.26 4.18
CA VAL A 139 28.46 -4.52 3.40
C VAL A 139 28.09 -5.33 2.17
N LEU A 140 26.80 -5.72 2.11
CA LEU A 140 26.25 -6.38 0.94
C LEU A 140 25.93 -5.35 -0.15
N PHE A 141 25.16 -4.31 0.21
CA PHE A 141 24.74 -3.24 -0.70
C PHE A 141 24.65 -1.90 0.03
N ASN A 142 25.26 -0.87 -0.53
CA ASN A 142 24.99 0.52 -0.21
C ASN A 142 24.07 1.08 -1.29
N VAL A 143 22.77 1.10 -1.02
CA VAL A 143 21.78 1.51 -2.02
C VAL A 143 21.91 3.00 -2.36
N ASN A 144 22.48 3.82 -1.46
CA ASN A 144 22.75 5.24 -1.76
C ASN A 144 23.75 5.42 -2.89
N GLU A 145 24.80 4.59 -2.94
CA GLU A 145 25.78 4.61 -4.03
C GLU A 145 25.18 4.04 -5.33
N MET A 146 24.36 2.99 -5.20
CA MET A 146 23.73 2.34 -6.35
C MET A 146 22.67 3.21 -7.03
N ALA A 147 22.01 4.09 -6.28
CA ALA A 147 20.97 4.99 -6.77
C ALA A 147 21.51 6.27 -7.42
N GLU A 148 22.82 6.52 -7.35
CA GLU A 148 23.41 7.72 -7.93
C GLU A 148 23.13 7.83 -9.45
N GLY A 149 22.59 8.97 -9.87
CA GLY A 149 22.25 9.23 -11.27
C GLY A 149 20.87 8.69 -11.72
N HIS A 150 20.09 8.12 -10.81
CA HIS A 150 18.73 7.67 -11.08
C HIS A 150 17.69 8.56 -10.38
N SER A 151 16.62 8.94 -11.08
CA SER A 151 15.47 9.65 -10.49
C SER A 151 14.60 8.70 -9.65
N TYR A 152 14.60 7.42 -9.99
CA TYR A 152 13.96 6.34 -9.24
C TYR A 152 14.93 5.16 -9.10
N TYR A 153 14.99 4.57 -7.92
CA TYR A 153 15.79 3.37 -7.69
C TYR A 153 15.13 2.46 -6.66
N ASN A 154 14.93 1.21 -7.01
CA ASN A 154 14.43 0.19 -6.09
C ASN A 154 15.29 -1.07 -6.17
N LEU A 155 15.89 -1.45 -5.05
CA LEU A 155 16.61 -2.70 -4.87
C LEU A 155 15.73 -3.67 -4.10
N SER A 156 15.52 -4.87 -4.65
CA SER A 156 14.63 -5.89 -4.12
C SER A 156 15.24 -7.29 -4.26
N GLY A 157 14.59 -8.29 -3.68
CA GLY A 157 14.89 -9.69 -3.94
C GLY A 157 16.27 -10.17 -3.48
N ILE A 158 16.90 -9.49 -2.48
CA ILE A 158 18.19 -9.90 -1.92
C ILE A 158 18.08 -11.35 -1.41
N ASN A 159 18.87 -12.25 -1.98
CA ASN A 159 18.87 -13.66 -1.62
C ASN A 159 20.28 -14.24 -1.69
N VAL A 160 20.80 -14.66 -0.55
CA VAL A 160 22.17 -15.20 -0.42
C VAL A 160 22.15 -16.71 -0.68
N SER A 161 23.18 -17.22 -1.39
CA SER A 161 23.37 -18.64 -1.62
C SER A 161 23.60 -19.43 -0.31
N GLU A 162 23.34 -20.74 -0.32
CA GLU A 162 23.45 -21.57 0.90
C GLU A 162 24.87 -21.61 1.48
N ASP A 163 25.88 -21.49 0.63
CA ASP A 163 27.30 -21.42 1.04
C ASP A 163 27.76 -20.01 1.46
N ASN A 164 26.85 -19.03 1.46
CA ASN A 164 27.08 -17.62 1.81
C ASN A 164 28.07 -16.83 0.93
N LYS A 165 28.40 -17.34 -0.29
CA LYS A 165 29.41 -16.73 -1.17
C LYS A 165 28.84 -15.82 -2.24
N LEU A 166 27.59 -16.05 -2.64
CA LEU A 166 26.92 -15.32 -3.71
C LEU A 166 25.65 -14.67 -3.16
N VAL A 167 25.26 -13.55 -3.78
CA VAL A 167 23.95 -12.92 -3.53
C VAL A 167 23.31 -12.53 -4.85
N SER A 168 22.05 -12.93 -5.04
CA SER A 168 21.20 -12.41 -6.12
C SER A 168 20.38 -11.23 -5.61
N TYR A 169 20.11 -10.27 -6.49
CA TYR A 169 19.29 -9.11 -6.20
C TYR A 169 18.67 -8.55 -7.47
N GLY A 170 17.55 -7.85 -7.35
CA GLY A 170 16.84 -7.21 -8.46
C GLY A 170 16.83 -5.71 -8.36
N VAL A 171 16.92 -5.02 -9.51
CA VAL A 171 16.91 -3.55 -9.61
C VAL A 171 15.82 -3.13 -10.59
N ASP A 172 14.99 -2.16 -10.16
CA ASP A 172 14.08 -1.38 -11.02
C ASP A 172 14.46 0.10 -10.92
N THR A 173 14.71 0.74 -12.05
CA THR A 173 15.09 2.16 -12.15
C THR A 173 14.01 3.03 -12.82
N ILE A 174 12.80 2.48 -13.06
CA ILE A 174 11.73 3.13 -13.82
C ILE A 174 10.43 3.24 -13.02
N SER A 175 10.32 2.52 -11.87
CA SER A 175 9.07 2.41 -11.11
C SER A 175 7.93 1.66 -11.82
N ARG A 176 8.27 0.72 -12.73
CA ARG A 176 7.28 -0.11 -13.43
C ARG A 176 7.29 -1.57 -13.00
N ARG A 177 7.98 -1.91 -11.91
CA ARG A 177 8.15 -3.30 -11.44
C ARG A 177 8.77 -4.23 -12.50
N LYS A 178 9.60 -3.67 -13.39
CA LYS A 178 10.42 -4.38 -14.36
C LYS A 178 11.83 -4.50 -13.81
N TYR A 179 12.09 -5.58 -13.10
CA TYR A 179 13.39 -5.76 -12.46
C TYR A 179 14.36 -6.50 -13.36
N THR A 180 15.62 -6.12 -13.25
CA THR A 180 16.76 -6.88 -13.74
C THR A 180 17.45 -7.56 -12.57
N ILE A 181 17.63 -8.88 -12.63
CA ILE A 181 18.34 -9.65 -11.61
C ILE A 181 19.83 -9.66 -11.93
N TYR A 182 20.64 -9.43 -10.90
CA TYR A 182 22.09 -9.52 -10.90
C TYR A 182 22.56 -10.52 -9.83
N VAL A 183 23.78 -11.03 -9.99
CA VAL A 183 24.45 -11.87 -9.00
C VAL A 183 25.79 -11.24 -8.65
N LYS A 184 26.07 -11.09 -7.34
CA LYS A 184 27.33 -10.55 -6.81
C LYS A 184 28.06 -11.64 -6.03
N ASN A 185 29.36 -11.75 -6.28
CA ASN A 185 30.28 -12.54 -5.45
C ASN A 185 30.63 -11.73 -4.19
N LEU A 186 30.33 -12.29 -3.02
CA LEU A 186 30.52 -11.61 -1.74
C LEU A 186 31.97 -11.66 -1.24
N GLU A 187 32.80 -12.57 -1.75
CA GLU A 187 34.22 -12.66 -1.41
C GLU A 187 35.07 -11.63 -2.20
N THR A 188 34.73 -11.43 -3.48
CA THR A 188 35.48 -10.51 -4.37
C THR A 188 34.82 -9.16 -4.54
N GLY A 189 33.52 -9.04 -4.29
CA GLY A 189 32.71 -7.86 -4.58
C GLY A 189 32.29 -7.74 -6.05
N GLU A 190 32.71 -8.64 -6.91
CA GLU A 190 32.46 -8.62 -8.33
C GLU A 190 31.00 -8.95 -8.65
N ILE A 191 30.38 -8.17 -9.53
CA ILE A 191 29.08 -8.48 -10.12
C ILE A 191 29.34 -9.38 -11.35
N LEU A 192 28.69 -10.53 -11.39
CA LEU A 192 28.83 -11.45 -12.51
C LEU A 192 28.24 -10.83 -13.79
N ASP A 193 28.85 -11.09 -14.93
CA ASP A 193 28.48 -10.49 -16.22
C ASP A 193 27.06 -10.82 -16.71
N GLN A 194 26.38 -11.75 -16.04
CA GLN A 194 25.03 -12.18 -16.42
C GLN A 194 23.99 -11.34 -15.69
N SER A 195 23.14 -10.67 -16.46
CA SER A 195 21.95 -9.99 -15.94
C SER A 195 20.69 -10.52 -16.60
N ILE A 196 19.62 -10.70 -15.82
CA ILE A 196 18.36 -11.28 -16.27
C ILE A 196 17.28 -10.23 -16.18
N ALA A 197 16.88 -9.69 -17.32
CA ALA A 197 15.87 -8.62 -17.39
C ALA A 197 14.43 -9.16 -17.38
N LEU A 198 13.48 -8.24 -17.18
CA LEU A 198 12.03 -8.47 -17.23
C LEU A 198 11.57 -9.53 -16.23
N THR A 199 12.04 -9.43 -15.02
CA THR A 199 11.74 -10.34 -13.92
C THR A 199 10.94 -9.67 -12.80
N THR A 200 10.58 -10.46 -11.77
CA THR A 200 10.01 -9.95 -10.52
C THR A 200 11.07 -9.40 -9.56
N GLY A 201 12.36 -9.47 -9.91
CA GLY A 201 13.49 -9.01 -9.10
C GLY A 201 14.03 -10.03 -8.10
N ARG A 202 13.35 -11.16 -7.92
CA ARG A 202 13.80 -12.21 -6.99
C ARG A 202 14.25 -13.46 -7.74
N ALA A 203 15.40 -14.00 -7.34
CA ALA A 203 15.83 -15.34 -7.71
C ALA A 203 15.89 -16.25 -6.48
N THR A 204 15.62 -17.53 -6.68
CA THR A 204 15.64 -18.57 -5.64
C THR A 204 16.77 -19.56 -5.92
N TRP A 205 17.69 -19.69 -4.98
CA TRP A 205 18.82 -20.61 -5.09
C TRP A 205 18.42 -22.07 -4.86
N ALA A 206 18.88 -22.98 -5.72
CA ALA A 206 18.97 -24.38 -5.35
C ALA A 206 20.10 -24.58 -4.32
N ASN A 207 20.16 -25.78 -3.71
CA ASN A 207 21.19 -26.07 -2.69
C ASN A 207 22.59 -26.33 -3.27
N ASP A 208 22.70 -26.46 -4.60
CA ASP A 208 23.98 -26.63 -5.29
C ASP A 208 24.82 -25.32 -5.42
N ASN A 209 24.27 -24.17 -5.00
CA ASN A 209 24.86 -22.83 -5.09
C ASN A 209 25.26 -22.38 -6.51
N LYS A 210 24.70 -23.02 -7.53
CA LYS A 210 25.00 -22.76 -8.94
C LYS A 210 23.75 -22.60 -9.80
N THR A 211 22.62 -23.05 -9.30
CA THR A 211 21.34 -23.02 -10.01
C THR A 211 20.41 -22.01 -9.36
N LEU A 212 19.87 -21.10 -10.17
CA LEU A 212 18.88 -20.11 -9.80
C LEU A 212 17.57 -20.40 -10.51
N PHE A 213 16.48 -20.15 -9.82
CA PHE A 213 15.15 -20.09 -10.42
C PHE A 213 14.60 -18.67 -10.26
N TYR A 214 13.90 -18.19 -11.28
CA TYR A 214 13.31 -16.86 -11.27
C TYR A 214 12.00 -16.83 -12.06
N THR A 215 11.18 -15.82 -11.73
CA THR A 215 9.94 -15.55 -12.47
C THR A 215 10.18 -14.47 -13.50
N ARG A 216 9.89 -14.77 -14.77
CA ARG A 216 9.88 -13.83 -15.87
C ARG A 216 8.47 -13.29 -16.07
N LYS A 217 8.40 -12.02 -16.41
CA LYS A 217 7.15 -11.33 -16.71
C LYS A 217 6.86 -11.32 -18.21
N ASP A 218 5.61 -11.20 -18.55
CA ASP A 218 5.18 -10.81 -19.87
C ASP A 218 5.57 -9.34 -20.15
N GLU A 219 5.91 -9.00 -21.38
CA GLU A 219 6.40 -7.66 -21.74
C GLU A 219 5.30 -6.60 -21.74
N GLU A 220 4.09 -6.97 -22.12
CA GLU A 220 2.93 -6.09 -22.27
C GLU A 220 2.12 -6.05 -20.97
N THR A 221 1.59 -7.17 -20.56
CA THR A 221 0.71 -7.28 -19.38
C THR A 221 1.47 -7.25 -18.06
N LEU A 222 2.80 -7.35 -18.05
CA LEU A 222 3.64 -7.51 -16.86
C LEU A 222 3.23 -8.66 -15.93
N ARG A 223 2.40 -9.59 -16.43
CA ARG A 223 1.98 -10.77 -15.70
C ARG A 223 3.19 -11.68 -15.41
N SER A 224 3.29 -12.13 -14.19
CA SER A 224 4.31 -13.10 -13.75
C SER A 224 3.84 -14.49 -14.16
N ASN A 225 4.25 -14.99 -15.34
CA ASN A 225 3.65 -16.18 -15.94
C ASN A 225 4.63 -17.29 -16.33
N LYS A 226 5.95 -17.08 -16.16
CA LYS A 226 6.96 -18.09 -16.56
C LYS A 226 8.02 -18.27 -15.49
N ILE A 227 8.34 -19.51 -15.17
CA ILE A 227 9.47 -19.87 -14.30
C ILE A 227 10.60 -20.42 -15.15
N TYR A 228 11.77 -19.83 -15.00
CA TYR A 228 13.00 -20.26 -15.65
C TYR A 228 14.03 -20.77 -14.64
N ARG A 229 14.90 -21.67 -15.13
CA ARG A 229 16.09 -22.13 -14.43
C ARG A 229 17.33 -21.61 -15.15
N HIS A 230 18.16 -20.89 -14.41
CA HIS A 230 19.45 -20.37 -14.83
C HIS A 230 20.59 -21.14 -14.17
N ALA A 231 21.58 -21.55 -14.95
CA ALA A 231 22.84 -22.11 -14.45
C ALA A 231 23.91 -21.00 -14.49
N LEU A 232 24.53 -20.70 -13.35
CA LEU A 232 25.59 -19.69 -13.31
C LEU A 232 26.72 -19.99 -14.30
N GLY A 233 27.20 -18.94 -14.97
CA GLY A 233 28.23 -19.04 -15.98
C GLY A 233 27.70 -19.32 -17.39
N THR A 234 26.39 -19.43 -17.57
CA THR A 234 25.76 -19.55 -18.90
C THR A 234 25.09 -18.23 -19.33
N ASP A 235 24.92 -18.03 -20.63
CA ASP A 235 24.15 -16.88 -21.15
C ASP A 235 22.67 -17.05 -20.76
N PRO A 236 22.00 -16.07 -20.14
CA PRO A 236 20.58 -16.12 -19.78
C PRO A 236 19.63 -16.39 -20.96
N LYS A 237 20.06 -16.18 -22.19
CA LYS A 237 19.31 -16.56 -23.40
C LYS A 237 19.14 -18.08 -23.54
N ASN A 238 20.00 -18.86 -22.88
CA ASN A 238 19.97 -20.31 -22.86
C ASN A 238 19.21 -20.88 -21.65
N ASP A 239 18.59 -20.03 -20.84
CA ASP A 239 17.87 -20.46 -19.65
C ASP A 239 16.71 -21.39 -20.01
N VAL A 240 16.53 -22.41 -19.18
CA VAL A 240 15.54 -23.45 -19.41
C VAL A 240 14.19 -22.99 -18.85
N LEU A 241 13.19 -22.92 -19.70
CA LEU A 241 11.79 -22.73 -19.28
C LEU A 241 11.33 -23.98 -18.53
N ILE A 242 10.92 -23.80 -17.28
CA ILE A 242 10.48 -24.90 -16.39
C ILE A 242 8.96 -24.97 -16.33
N TYR A 243 8.30 -23.82 -16.29
CA TYR A 243 6.85 -23.75 -16.16
C TYR A 243 6.30 -22.50 -16.85
N THR A 244 5.18 -22.66 -17.55
CA THR A 244 4.36 -21.56 -18.06
C THR A 244 2.97 -21.67 -17.44
N GLU A 245 2.49 -20.56 -16.88
CA GLU A 245 1.11 -20.41 -16.46
C GLU A 245 0.30 -19.89 -17.65
N GLU A 246 -0.49 -20.78 -18.24
CA GLU A 246 -1.28 -20.46 -19.44
C GLU A 246 -2.57 -19.72 -19.11
N ASP A 247 -3.14 -19.93 -17.92
CA ASP A 247 -4.36 -19.24 -17.48
C ASP A 247 -4.04 -17.79 -17.15
N GLU A 248 -4.59 -16.85 -17.91
CA GLU A 248 -4.31 -15.42 -17.78
C GLU A 248 -4.83 -14.83 -16.48
N THR A 249 -5.73 -15.50 -15.79
CA THR A 249 -6.23 -15.08 -14.46
C THR A 249 -5.27 -15.44 -13.34
N PHE A 250 -4.20 -16.21 -13.62
CA PHE A 250 -3.20 -16.64 -12.64
C PHE A 250 -1.87 -15.93 -12.81
N GLY A 251 -1.24 -15.65 -11.67
CA GLY A 251 0.19 -15.36 -11.58
C GLY A 251 0.97 -16.54 -11.05
N THR A 252 2.31 -16.57 -11.29
CA THR A 252 3.19 -17.61 -10.74
C THR A 252 4.42 -17.02 -10.08
N TYR A 253 4.97 -17.73 -9.12
CA TYR A 253 6.19 -17.35 -8.40
C TYR A 253 6.95 -18.60 -7.96
N ILE A 254 8.19 -18.41 -7.52
CA ILE A 254 9.02 -19.49 -7.00
C ILE A 254 9.68 -19.09 -5.67
N TYR A 255 9.71 -20.03 -4.73
CA TYR A 255 10.39 -19.86 -3.44
C TYR A 255 11.00 -21.18 -2.96
N LYS A 256 11.78 -21.11 -1.89
CA LYS A 256 12.31 -22.27 -1.17
C LYS A 256 11.65 -22.35 0.20
N THR A 257 11.25 -23.54 0.62
CA THR A 257 10.67 -23.76 1.95
C THR A 257 11.65 -23.38 3.07
N LYS A 258 11.16 -22.99 4.25
CA LYS A 258 11.98 -22.70 5.46
C LYS A 258 12.90 -23.87 5.80
N SER A 259 12.46 -25.10 5.57
CA SER A 259 13.27 -26.31 5.72
C SER A 259 14.44 -26.44 4.73
N ARG A 260 14.50 -25.58 3.71
CA ARG A 260 15.47 -25.61 2.60
C ARG A 260 15.43 -26.89 1.76
N LYS A 261 14.46 -27.77 2.00
CA LYS A 261 14.34 -29.07 1.33
C LYS A 261 13.69 -28.99 -0.04
N TYR A 262 12.72 -28.07 -0.20
CA TYR A 262 11.94 -27.97 -1.44
C TYR A 262 12.03 -26.58 -2.06
N LEU A 263 12.19 -26.58 -3.40
CA LEU A 263 11.81 -25.45 -4.26
C LEU A 263 10.35 -25.62 -4.60
N VAL A 264 9.60 -24.52 -4.59
CA VAL A 264 8.15 -24.53 -4.76
C VAL A 264 7.77 -23.50 -5.82
N ILE A 265 7.08 -23.94 -6.87
CA ILE A 265 6.37 -23.06 -7.80
C ILE A 265 4.95 -22.92 -7.28
N GLY A 266 4.51 -21.68 -7.04
CA GLY A 266 3.13 -21.36 -6.70
C GLY A 266 2.45 -20.68 -7.89
N SER A 267 1.25 -21.12 -8.25
CA SER A 267 0.33 -20.43 -9.15
C SER A 267 -0.89 -20.00 -8.33
N TYR A 268 -1.32 -18.76 -8.51
CA TYR A 268 -2.39 -18.18 -7.71
C TYR A 268 -3.29 -17.25 -8.52
N SER A 269 -4.58 -17.29 -8.23
CA SER A 269 -5.57 -16.26 -8.54
C SER A 269 -6.17 -15.74 -7.23
N THR A 270 -7.15 -14.87 -7.30
CA THR A 270 -7.86 -14.35 -6.10
C THR A 270 -8.49 -15.46 -5.25
N LEU A 271 -8.95 -16.55 -5.86
CA LEU A 271 -9.74 -17.61 -5.20
C LEU A 271 -9.15 -19.01 -5.32
N THR A 272 -7.97 -19.18 -5.91
CA THR A 272 -7.46 -20.51 -6.22
C THR A 272 -5.94 -20.56 -6.15
N SER A 273 -5.40 -21.61 -5.55
CA SER A 273 -3.97 -21.85 -5.46
C SER A 273 -3.60 -23.22 -6.06
N GLU A 274 -2.40 -23.32 -6.63
CA GLU A 274 -1.78 -24.57 -7.03
C GLU A 274 -0.29 -24.53 -6.77
N PHE A 275 0.29 -25.59 -6.23
CA PHE A 275 1.72 -25.67 -5.96
C PHE A 275 2.36 -26.88 -6.68
N ARG A 276 3.61 -26.68 -7.08
CA ARG A 276 4.51 -27.73 -7.57
C ARG A 276 5.78 -27.71 -6.76
N ILE A 277 6.33 -28.87 -6.46
CA ILE A 277 7.50 -29.02 -5.62
C ILE A 277 8.59 -29.82 -6.31
N VAL A 278 9.85 -29.50 -6.00
CA VAL A 278 11.03 -30.32 -6.32
C VAL A 278 12.02 -30.26 -5.17
N ASN A 279 12.76 -31.34 -4.94
CA ASN A 279 13.82 -31.31 -3.92
C ASN A 279 14.92 -30.32 -4.34
N ALA A 280 15.29 -29.39 -3.44
CA ALA A 280 16.28 -28.34 -3.72
C ALA A 280 17.70 -28.85 -3.94
N ASP A 281 18.01 -30.10 -3.52
CA ASP A 281 19.29 -30.78 -3.80
C ASP A 281 19.35 -31.38 -5.21
N THR A 282 18.21 -31.49 -5.88
CA THR A 282 18.10 -32.08 -7.24
C THR A 282 17.37 -31.16 -8.19
N PRO A 283 17.89 -29.93 -8.45
CA PRO A 283 17.17 -28.86 -9.16
C PRO A 283 16.93 -29.13 -10.65
N TYR A 284 17.48 -30.22 -11.18
CA TYR A 284 17.33 -30.63 -12.56
C TYR A 284 16.21 -31.66 -12.80
N LYS A 285 15.57 -32.12 -11.69
CA LYS A 285 14.36 -32.95 -11.80
C LYS A 285 13.14 -32.10 -12.13
N ASP A 286 12.10 -32.75 -12.62
CA ASP A 286 10.81 -32.12 -12.88
C ASP A 286 10.10 -31.76 -11.57
N PHE A 287 9.35 -30.65 -11.60
CA PHE A 287 8.48 -30.26 -10.51
C PHE A 287 7.22 -31.12 -10.50
N GLU A 288 6.90 -31.73 -9.37
CA GLU A 288 5.71 -32.55 -9.17
C GLU A 288 4.56 -31.68 -8.63
N ILE A 289 3.34 -31.88 -9.12
CA ILE A 289 2.14 -31.19 -8.62
C ILE A 289 1.88 -31.64 -7.19
N PHE A 290 1.75 -30.68 -6.26
CA PHE A 290 1.43 -30.95 -4.87
C PHE A 290 -0.04 -31.38 -4.73
N GLN A 291 -0.97 -30.58 -5.26
CA GLN A 291 -2.39 -30.82 -5.37
C GLN A 291 -2.86 -30.22 -6.70
N PRO A 292 -3.52 -30.99 -7.58
CA PRO A 292 -4.11 -30.44 -8.81
C PRO A 292 -5.05 -29.27 -8.52
N ARG A 293 -5.06 -28.30 -9.44
CA ARG A 293 -5.89 -27.10 -9.35
C ARG A 293 -7.37 -27.46 -9.25
N GLU A 294 -8.04 -26.83 -8.29
CA GLU A 294 -9.48 -26.89 -8.10
C GLU A 294 -9.99 -25.47 -7.86
N ARG A 295 -10.94 -24.99 -8.68
CA ARG A 295 -11.44 -23.61 -8.53
C ARG A 295 -12.09 -23.42 -7.17
N GLY A 296 -11.69 -22.38 -6.48
CA GLY A 296 -12.16 -22.04 -5.15
C GLY A 296 -11.38 -22.72 -4.01
N LEU A 297 -10.44 -23.61 -4.31
CA LEU A 297 -9.52 -24.16 -3.31
C LEU A 297 -8.31 -23.24 -3.16
N GLU A 298 -8.30 -22.52 -2.04
CA GLU A 298 -7.17 -21.72 -1.59
C GLU A 298 -6.36 -22.51 -0.57
N TYR A 299 -5.03 -22.54 -0.73
CA TYR A 299 -4.16 -23.14 0.28
C TYR A 299 -2.73 -22.60 0.18
N SER A 300 -2.00 -22.69 1.27
CA SER A 300 -0.55 -22.48 1.32
C SER A 300 0.12 -23.69 1.97
N ILE A 301 1.42 -23.87 1.73
CA ILE A 301 2.17 -25.01 2.22
C ILE A 301 3.43 -24.60 2.98
N SER A 302 3.65 -25.19 4.14
CA SER A 302 4.88 -25.08 4.92
C SER A 302 5.43 -26.46 5.18
N HIS A 303 6.76 -26.64 5.09
CA HIS A 303 7.39 -27.97 5.28
C HIS A 303 8.24 -28.01 6.54
N PHE A 304 8.05 -29.07 7.34
CA PHE A 304 8.88 -29.38 8.50
C PHE A 304 8.92 -30.88 8.78
N GLY A 305 10.12 -31.39 9.03
CA GLY A 305 10.34 -32.82 9.25
C GLY A 305 10.08 -33.66 7.99
N ASP A 306 9.09 -34.55 8.09
CA ASP A 306 8.61 -35.42 6.99
C ASP A 306 7.21 -35.04 6.49
N SER A 307 6.76 -33.82 6.81
CA SER A 307 5.37 -33.41 6.62
C SER A 307 5.24 -32.02 6.05
N PHE A 308 4.16 -31.82 5.29
CA PHE A 308 3.65 -30.51 4.93
C PHE A 308 2.48 -30.12 5.85
N TYR A 309 2.44 -28.86 6.20
CA TYR A 309 1.37 -28.20 6.91
C TYR A 309 0.65 -27.30 5.91
N VAL A 310 -0.65 -27.51 5.79
CA VAL A 310 -1.48 -26.90 4.75
C VAL A 310 -2.53 -26.01 5.41
N LEU A 311 -2.39 -24.71 5.24
CA LEU A 311 -3.42 -23.74 5.62
C LEU A 311 -4.39 -23.62 4.45
N THR A 312 -5.70 -23.87 4.64
CA THR A 312 -6.63 -24.02 3.53
C THR A 312 -8.09 -23.70 3.90
N ASN A 313 -8.86 -23.30 2.89
CA ASN A 313 -10.32 -23.16 2.96
C ASN A 313 -11.09 -24.45 2.60
N LYS A 314 -10.41 -25.58 2.47
CA LYS A 314 -11.01 -26.88 2.14
C LYS A 314 -12.23 -27.20 3.03
N ASP A 315 -13.24 -27.88 2.47
CA ASP A 315 -14.50 -28.24 3.13
C ASP A 315 -15.30 -27.02 3.62
N ASN A 316 -15.31 -25.93 2.84
CA ASN A 316 -15.98 -24.66 3.17
C ASN A 316 -15.45 -23.99 4.46
N ALA A 317 -14.19 -24.19 4.80
CA ALA A 317 -13.52 -23.52 5.91
C ALA A 317 -13.24 -22.06 5.57
N LEU A 318 -14.26 -21.20 5.55
CA LEU A 318 -14.17 -19.83 5.05
C LEU A 318 -13.06 -19.03 5.74
N ASN A 319 -12.90 -19.16 7.05
CA ASN A 319 -11.81 -18.54 7.85
C ASN A 319 -10.57 -19.43 7.94
N PHE A 320 -10.37 -20.30 6.98
CA PHE A 320 -9.30 -21.27 6.89
C PHE A 320 -9.22 -22.26 8.06
N LYS A 321 -8.48 -23.32 7.84
CA LYS A 321 -8.11 -24.34 8.82
C LYS A 321 -6.70 -24.84 8.53
N LEU A 322 -6.02 -25.40 9.53
CA LEU A 322 -4.70 -26.01 9.36
C LEU A 322 -4.83 -27.51 9.24
N MET A 323 -4.27 -28.07 8.18
CA MET A 323 -4.20 -29.51 7.94
C MET A 323 -2.75 -29.97 7.83
N LYS A 324 -2.51 -31.26 7.91
CA LYS A 324 -1.19 -31.88 7.79
C LYS A 324 -1.23 -33.06 6.84
N THR A 325 -0.15 -33.23 6.05
CA THR A 325 0.03 -34.40 5.18
C THR A 325 1.49 -34.83 5.13
N SER A 326 1.72 -36.09 4.74
CA SER A 326 3.08 -36.60 4.51
C SER A 326 3.69 -36.00 3.23
N GLU A 327 5.01 -35.79 3.22
CA GLU A 327 5.73 -35.33 2.03
C GLU A 327 5.62 -36.27 0.79
N THR A 328 5.18 -37.53 1.01
CA THR A 328 4.99 -38.53 -0.07
C THR A 328 3.54 -38.68 -0.50
N LYS A 329 2.58 -37.98 0.16
CA LYS A 329 1.14 -38.07 -0.12
C LYS A 329 0.53 -36.68 -0.04
N THR A 330 0.82 -35.85 -1.02
CA THR A 330 0.56 -34.41 -0.96
C THR A 330 -0.87 -34.00 -1.33
N THR A 331 -1.64 -34.87 -2.02
CA THR A 331 -3.00 -34.54 -2.47
C THR A 331 -4.00 -34.42 -1.33
N GLN A 332 -5.02 -33.61 -1.52
CA GLN A 332 -5.99 -33.20 -0.50
C GLN A 332 -6.75 -34.37 0.16
N ASP A 333 -6.84 -35.54 -0.48
CA ASP A 333 -7.45 -36.73 0.11
C ASP A 333 -6.65 -37.27 1.32
N ASN A 334 -5.38 -36.88 1.45
CA ASN A 334 -4.48 -37.28 2.51
C ASN A 334 -4.29 -36.20 3.58
N TRP A 335 -4.93 -35.03 3.45
CA TRP A 335 -4.83 -33.97 4.43
C TRP A 335 -5.67 -34.28 5.66
N ALA A 336 -5.05 -34.32 6.81
CA ALA A 336 -5.71 -34.52 8.09
C ALA A 336 -5.83 -33.23 8.87
N ASP A 337 -7.00 -32.97 9.47
CA ASP A 337 -7.23 -31.78 10.28
C ASP A 337 -6.28 -31.73 11.47
N MET A 338 -5.71 -30.56 11.71
CA MET A 338 -4.83 -30.25 12.84
C MET A 338 -5.41 -29.14 13.71
N ILE A 339 -5.78 -28.02 13.10
CA ILE A 339 -6.58 -26.96 13.72
C ILE A 339 -7.85 -26.81 12.88
N PRO A 340 -9.03 -27.13 13.46
CA PRO A 340 -10.29 -27.06 12.71
C PRO A 340 -10.69 -25.62 12.42
N HIS A 341 -11.54 -25.43 11.43
CA HIS A 341 -12.18 -24.15 11.12
C HIS A 341 -12.98 -23.61 12.32
N ARG A 342 -12.88 -22.29 12.51
CA ARG A 342 -13.67 -21.52 13.48
C ARG A 342 -14.36 -20.36 12.74
N ALA A 343 -15.65 -20.21 12.95
CA ALA A 343 -16.42 -19.18 12.23
C ALA A 343 -16.08 -17.74 12.64
N ASP A 344 -15.56 -17.57 13.85
CA ASP A 344 -15.24 -16.28 14.49
C ASP A 344 -13.76 -15.96 14.54
N VAL A 345 -12.92 -16.86 14.03
CA VAL A 345 -11.45 -16.68 14.01
C VAL A 345 -10.90 -17.01 12.63
N LEU A 346 -10.31 -16.03 11.99
CA LEU A 346 -9.54 -16.19 10.74
C LEU A 346 -8.12 -16.63 11.08
N ILE A 347 -7.66 -17.73 10.49
CA ILE A 347 -6.23 -18.10 10.54
C ILE A 347 -5.54 -17.40 9.37
N GLU A 348 -4.64 -16.47 9.69
CA GLU A 348 -3.93 -15.66 8.69
C GLU A 348 -2.63 -16.32 8.22
N ASP A 349 -1.86 -16.92 9.14
CA ASP A 349 -0.55 -17.55 8.83
C ASP A 349 -0.11 -18.50 9.94
N ILE A 350 0.95 -19.29 9.66
CA ILE A 350 1.63 -20.15 10.64
C ILE A 350 3.13 -19.94 10.59
N ASP A 351 3.78 -20.01 11.74
CA ASP A 351 5.24 -20.07 11.86
C ASP A 351 5.66 -21.31 12.65
N ILE A 352 6.53 -22.12 12.06
CA ILE A 352 6.91 -23.43 12.59
C ILE A 352 8.27 -23.34 13.26
N PHE A 353 8.35 -23.84 14.50
CA PHE A 353 9.56 -24.06 15.26
C PHE A 353 9.72 -25.53 15.60
N LYS A 354 10.90 -25.94 16.01
CA LYS A 354 11.21 -27.34 16.36
C LYS A 354 10.25 -27.93 17.42
N ASP A 355 9.96 -27.13 18.46
CA ASP A 355 9.12 -27.56 19.58
C ASP A 355 7.73 -26.90 19.58
N TYR A 356 7.50 -25.86 18.77
CA TYR A 356 6.30 -25.05 18.79
C TYR A 356 5.73 -24.80 17.39
N LEU A 357 4.42 -24.65 17.34
CA LEU A 357 3.66 -24.06 16.26
C LEU A 357 3.14 -22.71 16.74
N VAL A 358 3.36 -21.66 15.97
CA VAL A 358 2.78 -20.33 16.20
C VAL A 358 1.77 -20.08 15.10
N VAL A 359 0.56 -19.67 15.48
CA VAL A 359 -0.54 -19.40 14.57
C VAL A 359 -0.90 -17.92 14.70
N SER A 360 -0.83 -17.20 13.60
CA SER A 360 -1.34 -15.83 13.50
C SER A 360 -2.82 -15.88 13.20
N GLU A 361 -3.63 -15.31 14.07
CA GLU A 361 -5.07 -15.36 14.02
C GLU A 361 -5.67 -13.94 14.07
N ARG A 362 -6.88 -13.80 13.56
CA ARG A 362 -7.66 -12.58 13.70
C ARG A 362 -9.03 -12.91 14.26
N SER A 363 -9.37 -12.27 15.39
CA SER A 363 -10.65 -12.43 16.06
C SER A 363 -11.22 -11.06 16.41
N ASN A 364 -12.49 -10.83 16.09
CA ASN A 364 -13.15 -9.54 16.35
C ASN A 364 -12.33 -8.32 15.86
N GLY A 365 -11.62 -8.45 14.74
CA GLY A 365 -10.80 -7.41 14.13
C GLY A 365 -9.44 -7.17 14.77
N LEU A 366 -9.01 -7.98 15.73
CA LEU A 366 -7.71 -7.87 16.38
C LEU A 366 -6.83 -9.06 16.03
N ASN A 367 -5.54 -8.80 15.84
CA ASN A 367 -4.56 -9.86 15.66
C ASN A 367 -4.29 -10.57 16.97
N GLU A 368 -4.20 -11.88 16.91
CA GLU A 368 -3.83 -12.74 18.03
C GLU A 368 -2.66 -13.64 17.64
N ILE A 369 -1.74 -13.86 18.54
CA ILE A 369 -0.61 -14.78 18.35
C ILE A 369 -0.85 -15.98 19.28
N HIS A 370 -1.19 -17.11 18.68
CA HIS A 370 -1.51 -18.36 19.35
C HIS A 370 -0.31 -19.30 19.32
N ILE A 371 0.21 -19.70 20.46
CA ILE A 371 1.40 -20.56 20.61
C ILE A 371 0.99 -21.93 21.12
N LYS A 372 1.36 -22.96 20.37
CA LYS A 372 1.08 -24.37 20.68
C LYS A 372 2.37 -25.17 20.69
N ARG A 373 2.55 -26.02 21.69
CA ARG A 373 3.62 -26.99 21.69
C ARG A 373 3.18 -28.28 20.99
N TRP A 374 4.08 -28.91 20.22
CA TRP A 374 3.73 -30.07 19.42
C TRP A 374 3.21 -31.28 20.27
N ASP A 375 3.65 -31.41 21.50
CA ASP A 375 3.20 -32.45 22.46
C ASP A 375 1.88 -32.13 23.17
N ASN A 376 1.24 -31.00 22.83
CA ASN A 376 0.00 -30.44 23.42
C ASN A 376 0.10 -30.17 24.94
N THR A 377 1.31 -30.03 25.50
CA THR A 377 1.49 -29.66 26.92
C THR A 377 1.31 -28.16 27.15
N GLU A 378 1.46 -27.36 26.12
CA GLU A 378 1.27 -25.92 26.18
C GLU A 378 0.40 -25.44 24.99
N ASP A 379 -0.59 -24.61 25.30
CA ASP A 379 -1.54 -24.00 24.34
C ASP A 379 -2.01 -22.68 24.94
N TYR A 380 -1.59 -21.52 24.35
CA TYR A 380 -1.90 -20.21 24.91
C TYR A 380 -1.75 -19.08 23.91
N TYR A 381 -2.41 -17.96 24.18
CA TYR A 381 -2.31 -16.71 23.43
C TYR A 381 -1.38 -15.71 24.11
N LEU A 382 -0.66 -14.91 23.30
CA LEU A 382 0.05 -13.74 23.83
C LEU A 382 -0.96 -12.66 24.25
N PRO A 383 -0.82 -12.08 25.47
CA PRO A 383 -1.73 -11.03 25.93
C PRO A 383 -1.36 -9.68 25.31
N PHE A 384 -2.39 -8.96 24.82
CA PHE A 384 -2.31 -7.58 24.36
C PHE A 384 -3.42 -6.74 25.01
N ASP A 385 -3.08 -5.57 25.57
CA ASP A 385 -3.97 -4.82 26.48
C ASP A 385 -4.72 -3.65 25.78
N ASN A 386 -4.36 -3.26 24.54
CA ASN A 386 -4.97 -2.13 23.87
C ASN A 386 -6.28 -2.51 23.15
N GLU A 387 -7.25 -1.59 23.10
CA GLU A 387 -8.49 -1.79 22.32
C GLU A 387 -8.26 -1.83 20.81
N THR A 388 -7.20 -1.18 20.33
CA THR A 388 -6.79 -1.15 18.91
C THR A 388 -5.28 -1.32 18.86
N TYR A 389 -4.83 -2.37 18.22
CA TYR A 389 -3.41 -2.65 18.03
C TYR A 389 -3.22 -3.53 16.79
N THR A 390 -1.98 -3.68 16.39
CA THR A 390 -1.57 -4.73 15.47
C THR A 390 -0.37 -5.48 16.05
N ALA A 391 -0.40 -6.79 15.92
CA ALA A 391 0.66 -7.69 16.33
C ALA A 391 0.84 -8.77 15.27
N GLY A 392 2.07 -9.08 14.91
CA GLY A 392 2.34 -10.11 13.90
C GLY A 392 3.72 -10.73 14.09
N THR A 393 3.86 -11.99 13.70
CA THR A 393 5.14 -12.69 13.73
C THR A 393 6.12 -11.98 12.81
N GLY A 394 7.37 -11.81 13.28
CA GLY A 394 8.47 -11.25 12.51
C GLY A 394 9.19 -12.32 11.69
N GLY A 395 10.34 -11.95 11.12
CA GLY A 395 11.21 -12.93 10.47
C GLY A 395 11.82 -13.90 11.46
N ASN A 396 11.37 -15.14 11.46
CA ASN A 396 11.85 -16.24 12.30
C ASN A 396 12.43 -17.36 11.41
N PRO A 397 13.62 -17.18 10.80
CA PRO A 397 14.12 -18.10 9.79
C PRO A 397 14.63 -19.43 10.37
N GLU A 398 14.97 -19.49 11.66
CA GLU A 398 15.52 -20.66 12.30
C GLU A 398 14.42 -21.50 12.97
N PHE A 399 14.52 -22.84 12.84
CA PHE A 399 13.61 -23.77 13.51
C PHE A 399 14.03 -24.07 14.95
N ASP A 400 15.33 -24.26 15.19
CA ASP A 400 15.86 -24.73 16.48
C ASP A 400 16.09 -23.55 17.44
N THR A 401 15.00 -22.91 17.80
CA THR A 401 14.97 -21.81 18.78
C THR A 401 13.66 -21.83 19.56
N ASN A 402 13.71 -21.35 20.82
CA ASN A 402 12.53 -21.07 21.62
C ASN A 402 12.13 -19.58 21.56
N ILE A 403 12.84 -18.77 20.78
CA ILE A 403 12.58 -17.35 20.66
C ILE A 403 11.66 -17.10 19.46
N LEU A 404 10.49 -16.58 19.76
CA LEU A 404 9.57 -16.01 18.78
C LEU A 404 9.83 -14.51 18.69
N ARG A 405 10.22 -14.03 17.53
CA ARG A 405 10.25 -12.60 17.24
C ARG A 405 8.91 -12.17 16.68
N TYR A 406 8.35 -11.11 17.24
CA TYR A 406 7.11 -10.49 16.73
C TYR A 406 7.18 -8.97 16.78
N GLY A 407 6.38 -8.32 15.94
CA GLY A 407 6.16 -6.90 15.92
C GLY A 407 4.90 -6.54 16.72
N TYR A 408 4.91 -5.39 17.36
CA TYR A 408 3.74 -4.82 18.03
C TYR A 408 3.70 -3.30 17.84
N ASN A 409 2.52 -2.77 17.54
CA ASN A 409 2.25 -1.34 17.60
C ASN A 409 0.75 -1.07 17.79
N SER A 410 0.39 0.20 18.01
CA SER A 410 -1.01 0.66 18.02
C SER A 410 -1.08 2.08 17.46
N LEU A 411 -2.26 2.65 17.32
CA LEU A 411 -2.38 4.05 16.87
C LEU A 411 -1.63 5.06 17.75
N THR A 412 -1.33 4.72 19.02
CA THR A 412 -0.63 5.58 19.98
C THR A 412 0.75 5.08 20.39
N THR A 413 1.08 3.83 20.10
CA THR A 413 2.35 3.21 20.53
C THR A 413 3.24 2.94 19.32
N PRO A 414 4.46 3.50 19.26
CA PRO A 414 5.42 3.23 18.20
C PRO A 414 5.72 1.75 18.01
N SER A 415 6.14 1.40 16.80
CA SER A 415 6.46 0.01 16.46
C SER A 415 7.58 -0.53 17.32
N SER A 416 7.36 -1.71 17.87
CA SER A 416 8.33 -2.45 18.69
C SER A 416 8.64 -3.80 18.06
N THR A 417 9.92 -4.18 18.07
CA THR A 417 10.39 -5.55 17.78
C THR A 417 10.66 -6.24 19.09
N ILE A 418 10.03 -7.38 19.31
CA ILE A 418 10.02 -8.07 20.60
C ILE A 418 10.45 -9.51 20.37
N ASP A 419 11.38 -9.98 21.21
CA ASP A 419 11.75 -11.39 21.33
C ASP A 419 11.02 -11.99 22.54
N PHE A 420 10.28 -13.06 22.30
CA PHE A 420 9.52 -13.78 23.31
C PHE A 420 10.03 -15.22 23.42
N ASN A 421 10.46 -15.60 24.60
CA ASN A 421 10.85 -16.97 24.87
C ASN A 421 9.60 -17.82 25.15
N MET A 422 9.21 -18.65 24.18
CA MET A 422 8.01 -19.49 24.25
C MET A 422 8.02 -20.47 25.41
N LYS A 423 9.23 -20.90 25.88
CA LYS A 423 9.38 -21.83 26.97
C LYS A 423 9.34 -21.16 28.37
N THR A 424 10.06 -20.04 28.56
CA THR A 424 10.10 -19.32 29.85
C THR A 424 9.01 -18.26 29.97
N ARG A 425 8.40 -17.86 28.85
CA ARG A 425 7.42 -16.78 28.70
C ARG A 425 7.99 -15.38 28.99
N GLU A 426 9.31 -15.26 29.00
CA GLU A 426 9.99 -13.98 29.15
C GLU A 426 9.91 -13.18 27.84
N LYS A 427 9.69 -11.88 27.98
CA LYS A 427 9.58 -10.92 26.90
C LYS A 427 10.72 -9.93 26.97
N GLU A 428 11.43 -9.73 25.86
CA GLU A 428 12.47 -8.72 25.70
C GLU A 428 12.12 -7.78 24.55
N VAL A 429 11.98 -6.49 24.83
CA VAL A 429 11.83 -5.47 23.78
C VAL A 429 13.20 -5.19 23.20
N LYS A 430 13.45 -5.67 21.99
CA LYS A 430 14.74 -5.49 21.30
C LYS A 430 14.89 -4.09 20.73
N LYS A 431 13.78 -3.48 20.29
CA LYS A 431 13.75 -2.13 19.75
C LYS A 431 12.33 -1.59 19.84
N GLU A 432 12.18 -0.35 20.27
CA GLU A 432 11.00 0.47 20.06
C GLU A 432 11.42 1.65 19.16
N THR A 433 10.63 1.96 18.12
CA THR A 433 10.92 3.06 17.20
C THR A 433 10.90 4.38 17.95
N GLU A 434 12.02 5.10 17.95
CA GLU A 434 12.13 6.42 18.57
C GLU A 434 11.43 7.47 17.71
N VAL A 435 10.67 8.35 18.36
CA VAL A 435 10.07 9.54 17.74
C VAL A 435 10.83 10.76 18.23
N LEU A 436 11.66 11.32 17.36
CA LEU A 436 12.52 12.48 17.65
C LEU A 436 11.77 13.80 17.35
N GLY A 437 12.51 14.92 17.35
CA GLY A 437 12.07 16.23 16.85
C GLY A 437 10.90 16.89 17.55
N GLY A 438 10.53 16.40 18.72
CA GLY A 438 9.39 16.95 19.44
C GLY A 438 9.25 16.38 20.84
N LYS A 439 8.13 16.71 21.46
CA LYS A 439 7.75 16.18 22.79
C LYS A 439 6.70 15.07 22.63
N PHE A 440 7.00 14.07 21.80
CA PHE A 440 6.10 12.94 21.69
C PHE A 440 6.01 12.21 23.04
N ASP A 441 4.81 12.13 23.56
CA ASP A 441 4.46 11.26 24.69
C ASP A 441 3.15 10.57 24.33
N LYS A 442 3.19 9.24 24.23
CA LYS A 442 2.02 8.42 23.90
C LYS A 442 0.82 8.68 24.81
N ASN A 443 1.07 9.11 26.04
CA ASN A 443 0.03 9.45 27.01
C ASN A 443 -0.77 10.71 26.65
N ASN A 444 -0.29 11.53 25.73
CA ASN A 444 -1.00 12.70 25.21
C ASN A 444 -2.06 12.36 24.16
N TYR A 445 -2.07 11.13 23.68
CA TYR A 445 -3.01 10.67 22.66
C TYR A 445 -3.93 9.60 23.22
N GLU A 446 -5.07 9.44 22.58
CA GLU A 446 -6.07 8.42 22.89
C GLU A 446 -6.45 7.71 21.59
N SER A 447 -6.50 6.39 21.64
CA SER A 447 -7.08 5.56 20.58
C SER A 447 -8.36 4.92 21.07
N LYS A 448 -9.31 4.75 20.16
CA LYS A 448 -10.65 4.24 20.47
C LYS A 448 -11.19 3.44 19.27
N ARG A 449 -11.94 2.40 19.57
CA ARG A 449 -12.74 1.70 18.56
C ARG A 449 -14.21 1.98 18.79
N VAL A 450 -14.90 2.47 17.74
CA VAL A 450 -16.34 2.70 17.74
C VAL A 450 -17.00 1.93 16.61
N TRP A 451 -18.32 1.83 16.63
CA TRP A 451 -19.08 1.02 15.69
C TRP A 451 -20.19 1.85 15.07
N ALA A 452 -20.13 2.07 13.77
CA ALA A 452 -21.24 2.61 13.01
C ALA A 452 -22.23 1.46 12.68
N THR A 453 -23.43 1.84 12.28
CA THR A 453 -24.42 0.88 11.76
C THR A 453 -24.73 1.25 10.31
N ALA A 454 -24.43 0.36 9.39
CA ALA A 454 -24.78 0.52 7.98
C ALA A 454 -26.30 0.50 7.79
N THR A 455 -26.75 1.01 6.67
CA THR A 455 -28.19 1.05 6.31
C THR A 455 -28.82 -0.34 6.28
N ASP A 456 -28.06 -1.40 6.00
CA ASP A 456 -28.48 -2.79 6.02
C ASP A 456 -28.41 -3.45 7.42
N GLY A 457 -28.01 -2.69 8.46
CA GLY A 457 -27.88 -3.16 9.83
C GLY A 457 -26.52 -3.71 10.20
N THR A 458 -25.59 -3.83 9.25
CA THR A 458 -24.22 -4.32 9.48
C THR A 458 -23.44 -3.36 10.40
N LYS A 459 -22.65 -3.92 11.33
CA LYS A 459 -21.82 -3.13 12.24
C LYS A 459 -20.44 -2.89 11.65
N ILE A 460 -20.11 -1.62 11.39
CA ILE A 460 -18.85 -1.19 10.77
C ILE A 460 -17.90 -0.71 11.87
N PRO A 461 -16.75 -1.38 12.09
CA PRO A 461 -15.76 -0.92 13.06
C PRO A 461 -15.01 0.29 12.52
N ILE A 462 -14.70 1.23 13.43
CA ILE A 462 -13.90 2.42 13.14
C ILE A 462 -12.84 2.54 14.23
N SER A 463 -11.57 2.46 13.86
CA SER A 463 -10.44 2.72 14.77
C SER A 463 -9.99 4.16 14.62
N MET A 464 -9.94 4.93 15.70
CA MET A 464 -9.57 6.34 15.65
C MET A 464 -8.50 6.71 16.67
N VAL A 465 -7.77 7.79 16.37
CA VAL A 465 -6.77 8.38 17.27
C VAL A 465 -6.84 9.89 17.22
N TYR A 466 -6.63 10.52 18.38
CA TYR A 466 -6.64 11.96 18.56
C TYR A 466 -5.80 12.39 19.76
N LYS A 467 -5.40 13.64 19.78
CA LYS A 467 -4.77 14.25 20.96
C LYS A 467 -5.80 14.44 22.05
N LYS A 468 -5.48 14.03 23.30
CA LYS A 468 -6.39 14.15 24.45
C LYS A 468 -6.88 15.58 24.64
N GLY A 469 -8.14 15.73 25.06
CA GLY A 469 -8.78 17.00 25.32
C GLY A 469 -9.63 17.55 24.18
N ILE A 470 -9.84 16.79 23.09
CA ILE A 470 -10.83 17.14 22.08
C ILE A 470 -12.23 17.27 22.71
N LYS A 471 -13.06 18.14 22.12
CA LYS A 471 -14.47 18.22 22.46
C LYS A 471 -15.30 17.55 21.39
N GLN A 472 -16.23 16.72 21.79
CA GLN A 472 -17.18 16.07 20.87
C GLN A 472 -18.36 17.03 20.61
N ASP A 473 -18.07 18.15 19.91
CA ASP A 473 -19.00 19.24 19.62
C ASP A 473 -19.24 19.48 18.11
N GLY A 474 -18.70 18.60 17.27
CA GLY A 474 -18.83 18.64 15.82
C GLY A 474 -17.87 19.60 15.11
N LYS A 475 -16.86 20.13 15.79
CA LYS A 475 -15.94 21.13 15.22
C LYS A 475 -14.52 20.64 14.97
N ASN A 476 -14.23 19.39 15.31
CA ASN A 476 -12.89 18.86 15.10
C ASN A 476 -12.68 18.55 13.61
N PRO A 477 -11.57 18.97 13.03
CA PRO A 477 -11.16 18.46 11.73
C PRO A 477 -10.92 16.95 11.83
N PHE A 478 -11.42 16.20 10.87
CA PHE A 478 -11.44 14.73 10.92
C PHE A 478 -11.02 14.15 9.57
N LEU A 479 -9.99 13.33 9.57
CA LEU A 479 -9.56 12.59 8.40
C LEU A 479 -9.99 11.11 8.52
N LEU A 480 -10.92 10.69 7.68
CA LEU A 480 -11.37 9.30 7.58
C LEU A 480 -10.68 8.61 6.40
N TYR A 481 -10.03 7.48 6.66
CA TYR A 481 -9.34 6.66 5.69
C TYR A 481 -10.03 5.29 5.52
N ALA A 482 -10.05 4.75 4.32
CA ALA A 482 -10.36 3.35 4.06
C ALA A 482 -9.71 2.85 2.76
N TYR A 483 -9.68 1.51 2.61
CA TYR A 483 -9.24 0.83 1.39
C TYR A 483 -10.36 -0.04 0.80
N GLY A 484 -10.76 -1.12 1.48
CA GLY A 484 -11.98 -1.89 1.22
C GLY A 484 -11.96 -2.81 0.01
N SER A 485 -10.84 -3.43 -0.33
CA SER A 485 -10.71 -4.36 -1.46
C SER A 485 -9.67 -5.44 -1.18
N TYR A 486 -9.72 -6.53 -1.94
CA TYR A 486 -8.75 -7.65 -1.94
C TYR A 486 -8.62 -8.38 -0.59
N GLY A 487 -9.56 -8.27 0.31
CA GLY A 487 -9.38 -8.75 1.67
C GLY A 487 -8.32 -7.97 2.47
N ALA A 488 -7.76 -6.89 1.91
CA ALA A 488 -6.72 -6.14 2.57
C ALA A 488 -7.23 -5.47 3.84
N THR A 489 -6.66 -5.85 4.97
CA THR A 489 -6.97 -5.26 6.26
C THR A 489 -6.05 -4.10 6.56
N ILE A 490 -6.62 -2.91 6.75
CA ILE A 490 -5.87 -1.74 7.20
C ILE A 490 -5.86 -1.73 8.71
N ASP A 491 -4.79 -2.24 9.29
CA ASP A 491 -4.63 -2.32 10.73
C ASP A 491 -4.30 -0.97 11.39
N PRO A 492 -4.66 -0.77 12.67
CA PRO A 492 -4.45 0.48 13.39
C PRO A 492 -2.99 0.64 13.86
N TYR A 493 -2.09 1.02 12.94
CA TYR A 493 -0.66 1.20 13.21
C TYR A 493 -0.28 2.64 13.58
N PHE A 494 0.82 2.78 14.30
CA PHE A 494 1.45 4.05 14.62
C PHE A 494 2.06 4.73 13.40
N SER A 495 1.96 6.06 13.37
CA SER A 495 2.65 6.88 12.37
C SER A 495 3.14 8.19 13.01
N SER A 496 4.46 8.40 13.04
CA SER A 496 5.05 9.67 13.52
C SER A 496 4.72 10.85 12.60
N VAL A 497 4.48 10.57 11.32
CA VAL A 497 4.05 11.55 10.31
C VAL A 497 2.65 12.09 10.65
N ARG A 498 1.75 11.20 11.06
CA ARG A 498 0.37 11.55 11.45
C ARG A 498 0.28 12.51 12.62
N LEU A 499 1.31 12.58 13.47
CA LEU A 499 1.37 13.54 14.58
C LEU A 499 1.25 14.98 14.09
N SER A 500 1.68 15.29 12.86
CA SER A 500 1.51 16.63 12.28
C SER A 500 0.05 17.05 12.12
N LEU A 501 -0.87 16.11 11.90
CA LEU A 501 -2.30 16.36 11.92
C LEU A 501 -2.86 16.36 13.35
N LEU A 502 -2.52 15.35 14.16
CA LEU A 502 -3.05 15.18 15.52
C LEU A 502 -2.69 16.38 16.41
N ASP A 503 -1.46 16.90 16.30
CA ASP A 503 -1.00 18.04 17.07
C ASP A 503 -1.69 19.35 16.68
N ARG A 504 -2.26 19.40 15.47
CA ARG A 504 -3.09 20.51 14.97
C ARG A 504 -4.59 20.29 15.15
N GLY A 505 -4.96 19.31 15.98
CA GLY A 505 -6.35 19.09 16.41
C GLY A 505 -7.17 18.16 15.51
N PHE A 506 -6.58 17.54 14.48
CA PHE A 506 -7.25 16.52 13.70
C PHE A 506 -7.52 15.26 14.52
N ILE A 507 -8.65 14.64 14.24
CA ILE A 507 -8.90 13.23 14.53
C ILE A 507 -8.55 12.45 13.26
N TYR A 508 -7.82 11.35 13.39
CA TYR A 508 -7.60 10.41 12.29
C TYR A 508 -8.35 9.12 12.60
N ALA A 509 -8.99 8.55 11.59
CA ALA A 509 -9.66 7.26 11.75
C ALA A 509 -9.55 6.37 10.49
N ILE A 510 -9.66 5.07 10.73
CA ILE A 510 -9.77 4.03 9.71
C ILE A 510 -11.16 3.45 9.81
N ALA A 511 -11.95 3.56 8.73
CA ALA A 511 -13.20 2.81 8.59
C ALA A 511 -12.87 1.41 8.03
N HIS A 512 -13.12 0.38 8.82
CA HIS A 512 -12.88 -1.00 8.40
C HIS A 512 -14.08 -1.52 7.62
N VAL A 513 -14.25 -0.98 6.41
CA VAL A 513 -15.40 -1.27 5.52
C VAL A 513 -15.32 -2.69 4.94
N ARG A 514 -16.46 -3.23 4.49
CA ARG A 514 -16.51 -4.50 3.75
C ARG A 514 -15.65 -4.45 2.49
N GLY A 515 -15.08 -5.58 2.10
CA GLY A 515 -14.08 -5.72 1.05
C GLY A 515 -12.64 -5.86 1.56
N GLY A 516 -12.39 -5.52 2.85
CA GLY A 516 -11.25 -6.01 3.62
C GLY A 516 -11.62 -7.28 4.41
N GLU A 517 -10.69 -7.84 5.18
CA GLU A 517 -10.92 -9.03 6.03
C GLU A 517 -10.91 -8.72 7.54
N TYR A 518 -11.14 -7.47 7.94
CA TYR A 518 -11.03 -7.05 9.34
C TYR A 518 -11.88 -7.89 10.31
N LEU A 519 -13.08 -8.31 9.88
CA LEU A 519 -13.95 -9.20 10.63
C LEU A 519 -14.01 -10.64 10.08
N GLY A 520 -12.94 -11.10 9.42
CA GLY A 520 -12.82 -12.41 8.81
C GLY A 520 -13.21 -12.44 7.33
N ARG A 521 -13.12 -13.61 6.70
CA ARG A 521 -13.31 -13.77 5.25
C ARG A 521 -14.68 -13.34 4.75
N GLN A 522 -15.75 -13.55 5.52
CA GLN A 522 -17.10 -13.12 5.12
C GLN A 522 -17.17 -11.60 4.90
N TRP A 523 -16.38 -10.81 5.63
CA TRP A 523 -16.31 -9.37 5.49
C TRP A 523 -15.75 -8.94 4.12
N TYR A 524 -14.81 -9.72 3.59
CA TYR A 524 -14.31 -9.59 2.23
C TYR A 524 -15.37 -10.02 1.20
N GLU A 525 -15.96 -11.20 1.36
CA GLU A 525 -16.97 -11.73 0.42
C GLU A 525 -18.19 -10.80 0.28
N ASP A 526 -18.49 -10.01 1.30
CA ASP A 526 -19.60 -9.05 1.28
C ASP A 526 -19.23 -7.67 0.72
N GLY A 527 -18.00 -7.50 0.22
CA GLY A 527 -17.52 -6.23 -0.36
C GLY A 527 -16.86 -6.38 -1.72
N LYS A 528 -17.02 -7.51 -2.44
CA LYS A 528 -16.47 -7.73 -3.79
C LYS A 528 -17.54 -8.11 -4.80
N LEU A 529 -17.16 -8.17 -6.08
CA LEU A 529 -18.05 -8.56 -7.19
C LEU A 529 -19.37 -7.76 -7.15
N LEU A 530 -20.51 -8.44 -7.27
CA LEU A 530 -21.85 -7.83 -7.25
C LEU A 530 -22.25 -7.24 -5.88
N LYS A 531 -21.37 -7.31 -4.88
CA LYS A 531 -21.56 -6.69 -3.57
C LYS A 531 -20.63 -5.49 -3.32
N LYS A 532 -19.82 -5.09 -4.31
CA LYS A 532 -18.81 -4.03 -4.17
C LYS A 532 -19.37 -2.71 -3.63
N LYS A 533 -20.60 -2.35 -3.96
CA LYS A 533 -21.25 -1.13 -3.45
C LYS A 533 -21.37 -1.08 -1.93
N ASN A 534 -21.34 -2.23 -1.23
CA ASN A 534 -21.34 -2.25 0.23
C ASN A 534 -20.11 -1.52 0.81
N THR A 535 -18.95 -1.63 0.16
CA THR A 535 -17.74 -0.87 0.54
C THR A 535 -18.01 0.64 0.58
N PHE A 536 -18.70 1.16 -0.42
CA PHE A 536 -18.97 2.58 -0.57
C PHE A 536 -20.05 3.06 0.41
N THR A 537 -21.12 2.29 0.55
CA THR A 537 -22.21 2.62 1.50
C THR A 537 -21.75 2.52 2.94
N ASP A 538 -20.88 1.57 3.29
CA ASP A 538 -20.27 1.45 4.61
C ASP A 538 -19.48 2.70 4.97
N PHE A 539 -18.67 3.23 4.05
CA PHE A 539 -17.88 4.45 4.26
C PHE A 539 -18.77 5.67 4.43
N ILE A 540 -19.83 5.80 3.63
CA ILE A 540 -20.83 6.87 3.73
C ILE A 540 -21.55 6.80 5.08
N ASP A 541 -21.97 5.61 5.51
CA ASP A 541 -22.70 5.42 6.78
C ASP A 541 -21.77 5.62 7.99
N ALA A 542 -20.48 5.23 7.89
CA ALA A 542 -19.46 5.57 8.86
C ALA A 542 -19.28 7.10 8.99
N SER A 543 -19.23 7.81 7.85
CA SER A 543 -19.13 9.27 7.81
C SER A 543 -20.33 9.94 8.47
N LYS A 544 -21.55 9.50 8.17
CA LYS A 544 -22.79 9.99 8.79
C LYS A 544 -22.82 9.73 10.30
N PHE A 545 -22.38 8.53 10.73
CA PHE A 545 -22.27 8.19 12.14
C PHE A 545 -21.32 9.15 12.87
N LEU A 546 -20.13 9.41 12.35
CA LEU A 546 -19.15 10.32 12.95
C LEU A 546 -19.68 11.77 13.08
N ILE A 547 -20.46 12.21 12.10
CA ILE A 547 -21.14 13.51 12.12
C ILE A 547 -22.25 13.51 13.20
N SER A 548 -23.09 12.46 13.23
CA SER A 548 -24.21 12.38 14.18
C SER A 548 -23.75 12.33 15.63
N GLU A 549 -22.64 11.61 15.89
CA GLU A 549 -21.99 11.53 17.20
C GLU A 549 -21.16 12.78 17.55
N LYS A 550 -21.14 13.77 16.67
CA LYS A 550 -20.43 15.05 16.85
C LYS A 550 -18.91 14.91 17.04
N TYR A 551 -18.30 13.87 16.50
CA TYR A 551 -16.85 13.84 16.37
C TYR A 551 -16.37 14.92 15.39
N THR A 552 -17.16 15.19 14.36
CA THR A 552 -16.90 16.18 13.31
C THR A 552 -18.24 16.70 12.73
N SER A 553 -18.18 17.51 11.69
CA SER A 553 -19.30 17.89 10.83
C SER A 553 -18.89 17.87 9.36
N LYS A 554 -19.84 17.99 8.44
CA LYS A 554 -19.57 18.08 7.00
C LYS A 554 -18.59 19.20 6.62
N ASP A 555 -18.49 20.24 7.45
CA ASP A 555 -17.61 21.39 7.22
C ASP A 555 -16.17 21.12 7.70
N HIS A 556 -15.92 19.98 8.34
CA HIS A 556 -14.65 19.58 8.95
C HIS A 556 -14.28 18.10 8.66
N LEU A 557 -15.10 17.37 7.88
CA LEU A 557 -14.82 15.99 7.51
C LEU A 557 -14.04 15.90 6.20
N TYR A 558 -12.93 15.21 6.25
CA TYR A 558 -12.08 14.88 5.14
C TYR A 558 -12.04 13.38 4.92
N ALA A 559 -11.84 12.96 3.67
CA ALA A 559 -11.68 11.55 3.33
C ALA A 559 -10.40 11.35 2.53
N SER A 560 -9.75 10.18 2.70
CA SER A 560 -8.61 9.79 1.89
C SER A 560 -8.59 8.30 1.58
N GLY A 561 -8.05 7.95 0.42
CA GLY A 561 -7.85 6.58 -0.03
C GLY A 561 -7.01 6.52 -1.29
N GLY A 562 -6.22 5.44 -1.43
CA GLY A 562 -5.35 5.25 -2.58
C GLY A 562 -5.67 3.97 -3.35
N SER A 563 -5.34 3.92 -4.66
CA SER A 563 -5.53 2.71 -5.48
C SER A 563 -7.01 2.28 -5.50
N ALA A 564 -7.34 1.07 -5.08
CA ALA A 564 -8.73 0.64 -4.86
C ALA A 564 -9.45 1.48 -3.79
N GLY A 565 -8.74 2.00 -2.77
CA GLY A 565 -9.28 3.03 -1.87
C GLY A 565 -9.54 4.36 -2.57
N GLY A 566 -8.85 4.64 -3.66
CA GLY A 566 -9.12 5.76 -4.57
C GLY A 566 -10.40 5.54 -5.38
N LEU A 567 -10.72 4.31 -5.79
CA LEU A 567 -12.05 3.95 -6.31
C LEU A 567 -13.12 4.26 -5.27
N LEU A 568 -12.91 3.88 -4.02
CA LEU A 568 -13.82 4.22 -2.92
C LEU A 568 -14.03 5.74 -2.84
N MET A 569 -12.94 6.54 -2.88
CA MET A 569 -13.04 8.02 -2.88
C MET A 569 -13.85 8.54 -4.06
N GLY A 570 -13.57 8.05 -5.28
CA GLY A 570 -14.31 8.43 -6.49
C GLY A 570 -15.81 8.09 -6.43
N ALA A 571 -16.14 6.91 -5.89
CA ALA A 571 -17.53 6.49 -5.73
C ALA A 571 -18.28 7.36 -4.69
N VAL A 572 -17.69 7.60 -3.52
CA VAL A 572 -18.38 8.36 -2.46
C VAL A 572 -18.57 9.85 -2.79
N VAL A 573 -17.64 10.46 -3.55
CA VAL A 573 -17.84 11.86 -4.01
C VAL A 573 -18.90 11.98 -5.08
N ASN A 574 -19.20 10.91 -5.82
CA ASN A 574 -20.36 10.86 -6.73
C ASN A 574 -21.68 10.64 -5.97
N MET A 575 -21.66 9.79 -4.91
CA MET A 575 -22.87 9.33 -4.20
C MET A 575 -23.31 10.28 -3.07
N ALA A 576 -22.35 10.91 -2.37
CA ALA A 576 -22.63 11.75 -1.19
C ALA A 576 -21.60 12.89 -1.06
N PRO A 577 -21.43 13.74 -2.08
CA PRO A 577 -20.41 14.79 -2.11
C PRO A 577 -20.55 15.81 -0.98
N GLU A 578 -21.75 16.01 -0.48
CA GLU A 578 -22.10 17.00 0.56
C GLU A 578 -21.56 16.63 1.95
N LEU A 579 -21.08 15.42 2.15
CA LEU A 579 -20.54 14.99 3.45
C LEU A 579 -19.12 15.48 3.70
N TYR A 580 -18.37 15.80 2.66
CA TYR A 580 -16.92 16.00 2.74
C TYR A 580 -16.54 17.45 2.40
N LYS A 581 -15.71 18.06 3.23
CA LYS A 581 -15.05 19.34 2.97
C LYS A 581 -13.93 19.19 1.94
N GLY A 582 -13.17 18.11 2.04
CA GLY A 582 -12.08 17.81 1.13
C GLY A 582 -11.77 16.31 1.03
N VAL A 583 -11.23 15.91 -0.11
CA VAL A 583 -10.88 14.52 -0.42
C VAL A 583 -9.49 14.44 -1.03
N VAL A 584 -8.67 13.53 -0.56
CA VAL A 584 -7.39 13.15 -1.17
C VAL A 584 -7.55 11.77 -1.81
N ALA A 585 -7.38 11.70 -3.12
CA ALA A 585 -7.47 10.46 -3.91
C ALA A 585 -6.10 10.18 -4.55
N SER A 586 -5.36 9.23 -3.99
CA SER A 586 -4.01 8.91 -4.45
C SER A 586 -4.02 7.73 -5.40
N VAL A 587 -3.41 7.88 -6.58
CA VAL A 587 -3.34 6.85 -7.65
C VAL A 587 -4.67 6.11 -7.85
N PRO A 588 -5.82 6.82 -8.00
CA PRO A 588 -7.14 6.23 -7.83
C PRO A 588 -7.58 5.39 -9.03
N PHE A 589 -8.11 4.20 -8.77
CA PHE A 589 -8.74 3.31 -9.76
C PHE A 589 -10.15 3.80 -10.08
N VAL A 590 -10.30 4.70 -11.05
CA VAL A 590 -11.54 5.46 -11.26
C VAL A 590 -12.20 5.28 -12.64
N ASP A 591 -11.54 4.64 -13.58
CA ASP A 591 -12.14 4.29 -14.88
C ASP A 591 -12.28 2.75 -15.02
N VAL A 592 -13.04 2.19 -14.07
CA VAL A 592 -13.13 0.75 -13.83
C VAL A 592 -13.52 -0.03 -15.08
N VAL A 593 -14.55 0.43 -15.81
CA VAL A 593 -15.07 -0.31 -16.97
C VAL A 593 -14.07 -0.31 -18.11
N THR A 594 -13.39 0.80 -18.37
CA THR A 594 -12.39 0.89 -19.46
C THR A 594 -11.19 0.01 -19.15
N THR A 595 -10.67 0.06 -17.92
CA THR A 595 -9.53 -0.75 -17.50
C THR A 595 -9.87 -2.24 -17.50
N MET A 596 -11.03 -2.64 -16.98
CA MET A 596 -11.40 -4.04 -16.88
C MET A 596 -11.84 -4.68 -18.21
N LEU A 597 -12.08 -3.88 -19.26
CA LEU A 597 -12.33 -4.36 -20.64
C LEU A 597 -11.05 -4.53 -21.46
N ASP A 598 -9.92 -4.03 -21.00
CA ASP A 598 -8.65 -4.07 -21.72
C ASP A 598 -7.70 -5.08 -21.07
N ASP A 599 -7.63 -6.28 -21.62
CA ASP A 599 -6.79 -7.39 -21.12
C ASP A 599 -5.29 -7.18 -21.36
N SER A 600 -4.89 -6.17 -22.15
CA SER A 600 -3.49 -5.76 -22.30
C SER A 600 -2.98 -4.95 -21.11
N ILE A 601 -3.87 -4.38 -20.28
CA ILE A 601 -3.49 -3.63 -19.09
C ILE A 601 -2.99 -4.58 -18.00
N PRO A 602 -1.83 -4.29 -17.39
CA PRO A 602 -1.34 -5.08 -16.26
C PRO A 602 -2.39 -5.26 -15.16
N LEU A 603 -2.53 -6.48 -14.64
CA LEU A 603 -3.43 -6.94 -13.60
C LEU A 603 -4.87 -7.24 -14.06
N THR A 604 -5.41 -6.64 -15.12
CA THR A 604 -6.83 -6.74 -15.52
C THR A 604 -7.37 -8.17 -15.47
N THR A 605 -6.73 -9.11 -16.15
CA THR A 605 -7.21 -10.51 -16.20
C THR A 605 -7.18 -11.21 -14.85
N GLY A 606 -6.18 -10.90 -14.01
CA GLY A 606 -6.03 -11.45 -12.66
C GLY A 606 -7.06 -10.91 -11.65
N GLU A 607 -7.78 -9.85 -11.99
CA GLU A 607 -8.69 -9.16 -11.07
C GLU A 607 -10.18 -9.42 -11.36
N TYR A 608 -10.49 -10.29 -12.31
CA TYR A 608 -11.89 -10.64 -12.59
C TYR A 608 -12.61 -11.28 -11.39
N ASP A 609 -11.90 -11.94 -10.50
CA ASP A 609 -12.48 -12.51 -9.27
C ASP A 609 -12.69 -11.47 -8.15
N GLU A 610 -12.12 -10.27 -8.27
CA GLU A 610 -12.35 -9.14 -7.35
C GLU A 610 -13.48 -8.23 -7.86
N TRP A 611 -13.39 -7.80 -9.12
CA TRP A 611 -14.28 -6.80 -9.71
C TRP A 611 -15.41 -7.39 -10.53
N GLY A 612 -15.23 -8.60 -11.07
CA GLY A 612 -16.07 -9.23 -12.10
C GLY A 612 -15.44 -9.09 -13.50
N ASN A 613 -15.89 -9.92 -14.42
CA ASN A 613 -15.46 -9.84 -15.82
C ASN A 613 -16.51 -9.06 -16.65
N PRO A 614 -16.23 -7.83 -17.10
CA PRO A 614 -17.20 -7.02 -17.84
C PRO A 614 -17.51 -7.54 -19.25
N ASN A 615 -16.83 -8.59 -19.73
CA ASN A 615 -17.26 -9.33 -20.91
C ASN A 615 -18.58 -10.08 -20.67
N GLU A 616 -18.99 -10.23 -19.40
CA GLU A 616 -20.31 -10.71 -18.99
C GLU A 616 -21.22 -9.53 -18.69
N PRO A 617 -22.43 -9.42 -19.32
CA PRO A 617 -23.29 -8.25 -19.21
C PRO A 617 -23.66 -7.86 -17.77
N GLU A 618 -23.84 -8.83 -16.86
CA GLU A 618 -24.18 -8.58 -15.46
C GLU A 618 -23.08 -7.79 -14.74
N TYR A 619 -21.82 -8.20 -14.91
CA TYR A 619 -20.69 -7.49 -14.30
C TYR A 619 -20.44 -6.13 -14.96
N TYR A 620 -20.60 -6.04 -16.29
CA TYR A 620 -20.50 -4.77 -17.01
C TYR A 620 -21.46 -3.72 -16.46
N GLU A 621 -22.75 -4.06 -16.38
CA GLU A 621 -23.79 -3.16 -15.88
C GLU A 621 -23.55 -2.79 -14.41
N TYR A 622 -23.12 -3.76 -13.61
CA TYR A 622 -22.83 -3.51 -12.20
C TYR A 622 -21.63 -2.58 -12.03
N MET A 623 -20.51 -2.83 -12.70
CA MET A 623 -19.32 -1.97 -12.68
C MET A 623 -19.65 -0.56 -13.16
N LYS A 624 -20.33 -0.42 -14.29
CA LYS A 624 -20.76 0.86 -14.84
C LYS A 624 -21.59 1.65 -13.84
N SER A 625 -22.40 0.98 -13.03
CA SER A 625 -23.27 1.61 -12.03
C SER A 625 -22.53 2.24 -10.85
N TYR A 626 -21.21 2.02 -10.70
CA TYR A 626 -20.40 2.63 -9.65
C TYR A 626 -19.06 3.20 -10.14
N SER A 627 -18.60 2.88 -11.33
CA SER A 627 -17.34 3.38 -11.89
C SER A 627 -17.30 4.92 -11.80
N PRO A 628 -16.34 5.49 -11.06
CA PRO A 628 -16.34 6.93 -10.80
C PRO A 628 -16.35 7.78 -12.05
N TYR A 629 -15.56 7.44 -13.06
CA TYR A 629 -15.49 8.15 -14.32
C TYR A 629 -16.83 8.16 -15.06
N ASP A 630 -17.52 7.01 -15.10
CA ASP A 630 -18.80 6.87 -15.80
C ASP A 630 -19.94 7.61 -15.08
N ASN A 631 -19.84 7.82 -13.77
CA ASN A 631 -20.88 8.43 -12.93
C ASN A 631 -20.61 9.89 -12.54
N VAL A 632 -19.65 10.57 -13.18
CA VAL A 632 -19.50 12.02 -13.00
C VAL A 632 -20.75 12.76 -13.45
N ALA A 633 -21.31 13.59 -12.58
CA ALA A 633 -22.56 14.32 -12.80
C ALA A 633 -22.40 15.83 -12.58
N PRO A 634 -23.30 16.68 -13.12
CA PRO A 634 -23.26 18.13 -12.91
C PRO A 634 -23.76 18.50 -11.50
N GLN A 635 -22.90 18.32 -10.49
CA GLN A 635 -23.18 18.57 -9.07
C GLN A 635 -22.05 19.33 -8.38
N LEU A 636 -22.25 19.71 -7.12
CA LEU A 636 -21.20 20.25 -6.25
C LEU A 636 -20.34 19.10 -5.75
N TYR A 637 -19.04 19.15 -6.06
CA TYR A 637 -18.05 18.22 -5.52
C TYR A 637 -17.27 18.88 -4.38
N PRO A 638 -16.72 18.10 -3.42
CA PRO A 638 -15.84 18.65 -2.39
C PRO A 638 -14.56 19.26 -2.99
N ASN A 639 -13.73 19.88 -2.18
CA ASN A 639 -12.37 20.19 -2.57
C ASN A 639 -11.59 18.88 -2.77
N MET A 640 -10.80 18.75 -3.83
CA MET A 640 -10.16 17.50 -4.19
C MET A 640 -8.70 17.70 -4.57
N LEU A 641 -7.84 16.87 -4.02
CA LEU A 641 -6.46 16.65 -4.46
C LEU A 641 -6.38 15.23 -5.01
N VAL A 642 -6.03 15.10 -6.27
CA VAL A 642 -5.84 13.82 -6.97
C VAL A 642 -4.37 13.70 -7.33
N THR A 643 -3.74 12.58 -7.00
CA THR A 643 -2.32 12.34 -7.32
C THR A 643 -2.16 11.08 -8.15
N THR A 644 -1.14 11.06 -9.03
CA THR A 644 -0.81 9.90 -9.84
C THR A 644 0.68 9.86 -10.20
N GLY A 645 1.15 8.74 -10.74
CA GLY A 645 2.50 8.58 -11.28
C GLY A 645 2.47 8.20 -12.76
N LEU A 646 3.26 8.88 -13.60
CA LEU A 646 3.31 8.62 -15.04
C LEU A 646 3.68 7.17 -15.37
N HIS A 647 4.55 6.57 -14.53
CA HIS A 647 5.03 5.20 -14.71
C HIS A 647 4.21 4.15 -13.96
N ASP A 648 3.02 4.50 -13.46
CA ASP A 648 2.16 3.54 -12.77
C ASP A 648 1.81 2.34 -13.65
N SER A 649 2.08 1.15 -13.12
CA SER A 649 1.83 -0.14 -13.76
C SER A 649 0.76 -0.98 -13.04
N GLN A 650 0.06 -0.39 -12.08
CA GLN A 650 -1.04 -1.02 -11.35
C GLN A 650 -2.36 -0.31 -11.62
N VAL A 651 -2.39 1.02 -11.47
CA VAL A 651 -3.49 1.87 -11.90
C VAL A 651 -2.94 2.86 -12.92
N GLN A 652 -3.46 2.84 -14.12
CA GLN A 652 -2.90 3.64 -15.19
C GLN A 652 -3.06 5.14 -14.89
N TYR A 653 -2.00 5.93 -15.10
CA TYR A 653 -1.97 7.39 -14.84
C TYR A 653 -3.12 8.14 -15.52
N TRP A 654 -3.61 7.64 -16.66
CA TRP A 654 -4.67 8.26 -17.42
C TRP A 654 -6.05 8.14 -16.75
N GLU A 655 -6.27 7.19 -15.86
CA GLU A 655 -7.55 7.08 -15.13
C GLU A 655 -7.83 8.34 -14.31
N PRO A 656 -6.96 8.76 -13.36
CA PRO A 656 -7.16 10.01 -12.65
C PRO A 656 -7.09 11.25 -13.54
N ALA A 657 -6.26 11.25 -14.61
CA ALA A 657 -6.17 12.37 -15.54
C ALA A 657 -7.49 12.60 -16.29
N LYS A 658 -8.07 11.54 -16.84
CA LYS A 658 -9.39 11.56 -17.50
C LYS A 658 -10.50 11.96 -16.51
N TRP A 659 -10.46 11.39 -15.31
CA TRP A 659 -11.46 11.68 -14.28
C TRP A 659 -11.44 13.15 -13.88
N VAL A 660 -10.27 13.76 -13.66
CA VAL A 660 -10.14 15.18 -13.35
C VAL A 660 -10.60 16.04 -14.52
N ALA A 661 -10.25 15.70 -15.76
CA ALA A 661 -10.73 16.42 -16.95
C ALA A 661 -12.26 16.44 -17.03
N LYS A 662 -12.91 15.28 -16.82
CA LYS A 662 -14.38 15.16 -16.82
C LYS A 662 -15.03 15.87 -15.63
N LEU A 663 -14.44 15.78 -14.44
CA LEU A 663 -14.90 16.52 -13.27
C LEU A 663 -14.86 18.04 -13.51
N ARG A 664 -13.80 18.58 -14.12
CA ARG A 664 -13.71 20.02 -14.45
C ARG A 664 -14.78 20.49 -15.39
N GLU A 665 -15.15 19.65 -16.34
CA GLU A 665 -16.25 19.92 -17.24
C GLU A 665 -17.61 19.99 -16.54
N MET A 666 -17.84 19.05 -15.61
CA MET A 666 -19.16 18.77 -15.04
C MET A 666 -19.42 19.45 -13.70
N LYS A 667 -18.37 19.64 -12.89
CA LYS A 667 -18.53 20.15 -11.51
C LYS A 667 -19.15 21.53 -11.49
N LYS A 668 -20.00 21.77 -10.50
CA LYS A 668 -20.56 23.11 -10.17
C LYS A 668 -19.79 23.70 -8.97
N GLY A 669 -19.87 25.03 -8.86
CA GLY A 669 -19.24 25.77 -7.76
C GLY A 669 -17.72 25.94 -7.91
N ASP A 670 -17.11 26.58 -6.91
CA ASP A 670 -15.73 27.05 -6.95
C ASP A 670 -14.76 26.19 -6.11
N ASN A 671 -15.22 25.04 -5.59
CA ASN A 671 -14.36 24.12 -4.83
C ASN A 671 -13.13 23.71 -5.65
N ILE A 672 -12.00 23.62 -4.98
CA ILE A 672 -10.70 23.36 -5.61
C ILE A 672 -10.68 21.93 -6.15
N LEU A 673 -10.15 21.75 -7.37
CA LEU A 673 -9.86 20.45 -7.97
C LEU A 673 -8.45 20.50 -8.53
N LEU A 674 -7.55 19.70 -7.98
CA LEU A 674 -6.14 19.65 -8.32
C LEU A 674 -5.77 18.24 -8.80
N LEU A 675 -4.94 18.17 -9.83
CA LEU A 675 -4.23 16.97 -10.24
C LEU A 675 -2.72 17.23 -10.11
N GLN A 676 -2.02 16.31 -9.49
CA GLN A 676 -0.55 16.32 -9.44
C GLN A 676 -0.04 14.98 -9.95
N THR A 677 0.81 15.01 -10.96
CA THR A 677 1.43 13.81 -11.55
C THR A 677 2.92 13.79 -11.20
N ASN A 678 3.38 12.72 -10.54
CA ASN A 678 4.80 12.46 -10.40
C ASN A 678 5.32 11.90 -11.73
N MET A 679 6.12 12.68 -12.46
CA MET A 679 6.59 12.33 -13.81
C MET A 679 7.68 11.24 -13.81
N ASP A 680 8.33 10.99 -12.67
CA ASP A 680 9.46 10.07 -12.51
C ASP A 680 9.08 8.76 -11.77
N ALA A 681 7.88 8.66 -11.23
CA ALA A 681 7.48 7.54 -10.39
C ALA A 681 6.21 6.84 -10.90
N GLY A 682 5.96 5.64 -10.36
CA GLY A 682 4.75 4.86 -10.59
C GLY A 682 3.88 4.78 -9.34
N HIS A 683 3.21 3.62 -9.14
CA HIS A 683 2.18 3.42 -8.10
C HIS A 683 2.65 3.69 -6.67
N GLY A 684 3.90 3.41 -6.37
CA GLY A 684 4.47 3.61 -5.03
C GLY A 684 4.96 5.02 -4.73
N GLY A 685 4.83 5.98 -5.68
CA GLY A 685 5.35 7.32 -5.53
C GLY A 685 6.88 7.41 -5.63
N ALA A 686 7.43 8.48 -5.09
CA ALA A 686 8.87 8.74 -5.12
C ALA A 686 9.68 7.70 -4.35
N SER A 687 10.87 7.35 -4.85
CA SER A 687 11.80 6.48 -4.14
C SER A 687 12.64 7.26 -3.12
N GLY A 688 13.09 6.55 -2.05
CA GLY A 688 13.81 7.18 -0.95
C GLY A 688 12.89 7.58 0.22
N ARG A 689 13.35 7.32 1.46
CA ARG A 689 12.52 7.49 2.67
C ARG A 689 12.11 8.94 2.94
N PHE A 690 12.87 9.93 2.47
CA PHE A 690 12.54 11.34 2.68
C PHE A 690 11.78 11.94 1.49
N GLU A 691 12.04 11.49 0.27
CA GLU A 691 11.28 11.97 -0.89
C GLU A 691 9.78 11.62 -0.78
N ALA A 692 9.44 10.43 -0.30
CA ALA A 692 8.05 10.04 -0.02
C ALA A 692 7.36 10.94 1.02
N LEU A 693 8.10 11.54 1.97
CA LEU A 693 7.54 12.49 2.93
C LEU A 693 7.07 13.81 2.29
N LYS A 694 7.64 14.20 1.15
CA LYS A 694 7.21 15.39 0.42
C LYS A 694 5.80 15.21 -0.15
N GLU A 695 5.46 14.00 -0.58
CA GLU A 695 4.11 13.65 -1.03
C GLU A 695 3.12 13.71 0.13
N VAL A 696 3.48 13.18 1.31
CA VAL A 696 2.63 13.28 2.50
C VAL A 696 2.49 14.72 2.98
N ALA A 697 3.56 15.52 2.91
CA ALA A 697 3.50 16.95 3.27
C ALA A 697 2.59 17.74 2.32
N MET A 698 2.50 17.33 1.06
CA MET A 698 1.57 17.87 0.08
C MET A 698 0.12 17.62 0.48
N ASP A 699 -0.21 16.36 0.79
CA ASP A 699 -1.55 15.96 1.22
C ASP A 699 -1.97 16.69 2.49
N TYR A 700 -1.09 16.75 3.48
CA TYR A 700 -1.39 17.40 4.76
C TYR A 700 -1.48 18.92 4.64
N ALA A 701 -0.64 19.54 3.81
CA ALA A 701 -0.75 20.97 3.54
C ALA A 701 -2.09 21.33 2.89
N PHE A 702 -2.59 20.50 1.96
CA PHE A 702 -3.91 20.68 1.36
C PHE A 702 -5.04 20.61 2.40
N LEU A 703 -5.04 19.59 3.27
CA LEU A 703 -6.06 19.41 4.31
C LEU A 703 -6.04 20.56 5.32
N LEU A 704 -4.85 20.93 5.79
CA LEU A 704 -4.65 21.98 6.78
C LEU A 704 -4.99 23.37 6.24
N ASP A 705 -4.68 23.66 4.98
CA ASP A 705 -5.04 24.92 4.33
C ASP A 705 -6.56 25.08 4.22
N LEU A 706 -7.28 24.01 3.89
CA LEU A 706 -8.75 24.00 3.87
C LEU A 706 -9.36 24.26 5.26
N GLU A 707 -8.67 23.91 6.35
CA GLU A 707 -9.06 24.26 7.72
C GLU A 707 -8.61 25.67 8.12
N GLY A 708 -7.84 26.36 7.32
CA GLY A 708 -7.26 27.65 7.63
C GLY A 708 -6.08 27.56 8.62
N ILE A 709 -5.51 26.38 8.80
CA ILE A 709 -4.34 26.13 9.66
C ILE A 709 -3.08 26.37 8.82
N LYS A 710 -2.22 27.26 9.27
CA LYS A 710 -1.04 27.72 8.50
C LYS A 710 0.30 27.49 9.19
N GLU A 711 0.28 26.94 10.40
CA GLU A 711 1.47 26.71 11.25
C GLU A 711 1.39 25.33 11.93
#